data_2780eaa76d8fd8070122e56ea333c183
#
_entry.id   2780eaa76d8fd8070122e56ea333c183
#
_cell.length_a   1.000
_cell.length_b   1.000
_cell.length_c   1.000
_cell.angle_alpha   90.00
_cell.angle_beta   90.00
_cell.angle_gamma   90.00
#
_symmetry.space_group_name_H-M   'P 1'
#
loop_
_entity.id
_entity.type
_entity.pdbx_description
1 polymer ?
#
loop_
_entity_poly.entity_id
_entity_poly.type
_entity_poly.pdbx_seq_one_letter_code
_entity_poly.pdbx_strand_id
1 'polypeptide(L)'
;MKRFLLCIAALSFYVNLHAKVVITGQVTDETTSPIIGAVVKLVTQTTLITQTVSNNEGSFNLTMEESDGHKELIITYMGYADYRVSLENIQRNTDLGKIQLTPSTQELKGVEVVGRREIQKIDRRIITPSKLQLKASTNGVMLIQNMQLAGIRVNTIDNTITTTTGDAVQLRINGVIAKIEEVKALRPQDIVKVEYHDMPGLRFNGAAAVLDFIVKYKNKGGNINGDLTDGLSMLGYGENLLSANYHKGRSEIKSSFYWNRRDLKWKRENYEEYHYPHQTIENREIGEPTKVKFDNMNFSLWYNYSFKKSSISAIFRDYYNKESNSMEDRISTLYRGTDVYHITDFRHGHDNTPSLDLYFQTELAHNQHLYFDLIGTYINSHSQRTYTLSSTTQPTQMIASITDGNKYSIIGEGIYERMFKDSKLSFGLKHTQMYTNNTYDGNIQSQVNMNTAETFAYTEWMSKLGKLTYTLGLGGMRIYNHQHDKKLSKFILRPKLSLAYQPCNNVTLKYQGYVSAYAPSLSDMSNVSQDIDVYQLRKGNPNLKSVTFVSNELSLNWGTKWCDLSLFGRYSYDSYPIMEETYIDNGKFVRTIDNQKNFHRLHTQMDIKLHPFGDWLSLQLTPFFNRYISNGHTYAHTLSNWGLNGNLLVMYKQWVFIAEVQTRYNELWGETLTKGEANHAISVGYNKEKWALNLIMALPFSKQYSNETDNLSRLAPNRQLAFSKSLRRILLLNFTFNLNYGKGKSSINKRISNSDNDTGIMHGR
;
A
#
# COMPACT_ATOMS: atom_id res chain seq x y z
N MET A 1 -37.31 -39.36 48.64
CA MET A 1 -36.77 -39.26 47.27
C MET A 1 -37.81 -39.24 46.15
N LYS A 2 -39.03 -39.77 46.31
CA LYS A 2 -40.08 -39.74 45.24
C LYS A 2 -40.92 -38.43 45.16
N ARG A 3 -40.84 -37.52 46.12
CA ARG A 3 -41.54 -36.24 46.09
C ARG A 3 -40.69 -35.03 45.58
N PHE A 4 -39.40 -35.23 45.37
CA PHE A 4 -38.48 -34.22 44.83
C PHE A 4 -38.35 -34.28 43.31
N LEU A 5 -38.65 -35.42 42.69
CA LEU A 5 -38.66 -35.65 41.27
C LEU A 5 -39.91 -35.14 40.53
N LEU A 6 -41.02 -34.95 41.26
CA LEU A 6 -42.26 -34.41 40.68
C LEU A 6 -42.28 -32.88 40.59
N CYS A 7 -41.47 -32.17 41.37
CA CYS A 7 -41.35 -30.71 41.26
C CYS A 7 -40.40 -30.25 40.16
N ILE A 8 -39.48 -31.10 39.72
CA ILE A 8 -38.58 -30.77 38.60
C ILE A 8 -39.26 -31.04 37.24
N ALA A 9 -40.23 -31.97 37.19
CA ALA A 9 -41.02 -32.24 35.97
C ALA A 9 -42.11 -31.18 35.71
N ALA A 10 -42.48 -30.36 36.68
CA ALA A 10 -43.51 -29.32 36.52
C ALA A 10 -42.91 -27.94 36.15
N LEU A 11 -41.58 -27.75 36.19
CA LEU A 11 -40.93 -26.50 35.81
C LEU A 11 -40.39 -26.52 34.37
N SER A 12 -40.58 -27.57 33.59
CA SER A 12 -40.03 -27.72 32.23
C SER A 12 -41.05 -27.54 31.10
N PHE A 13 -42.25 -27.02 31.35
CA PHE A 13 -43.28 -26.79 30.34
C PHE A 13 -43.84 -25.36 30.34
N TYR A 14 -42.97 -24.36 30.27
CA TYR A 14 -43.34 -23.03 29.73
C TYR A 14 -42.29 -22.57 28.73
N VAL A 15 -42.06 -23.35 27.68
CA VAL A 15 -41.51 -22.83 26.43
C VAL A 15 -42.69 -22.22 25.70
N ASN A 16 -42.86 -20.92 25.76
CA ASN A 16 -43.73 -20.20 24.84
C ASN A 16 -43.14 -20.37 23.43
N LEU A 17 -43.66 -21.31 22.66
CA LEU A 17 -43.48 -21.40 21.23
C LEU A 17 -44.20 -20.21 20.59
N HIS A 18 -43.52 -19.04 20.51
CA HIS A 18 -44.03 -17.98 19.65
C HIS A 18 -43.76 -18.41 18.21
N ALA A 19 -44.78 -18.50 17.41
CA ALA A 19 -44.65 -18.76 15.97
C ALA A 19 -43.90 -17.59 15.32
N LYS A 20 -42.85 -17.87 14.56
CA LYS A 20 -42.11 -16.84 13.81
C LYS A 20 -42.78 -16.68 12.46
N VAL A 21 -43.11 -15.45 12.11
CA VAL A 21 -43.67 -15.07 10.81
C VAL A 21 -42.57 -14.43 9.98
N VAL A 22 -42.56 -14.78 8.70
CA VAL A 22 -41.56 -14.27 7.73
C VAL A 22 -42.28 -13.41 6.69
N ILE A 23 -41.79 -12.20 6.49
CA ILE A 23 -42.22 -11.27 5.44
C ILE A 23 -41.13 -11.24 4.39
N THR A 24 -41.49 -11.56 3.14
CA THR A 24 -40.58 -11.56 1.99
C THR A 24 -41.05 -10.58 0.92
N GLY A 25 -40.16 -10.20 0.03
CA GLY A 25 -40.42 -9.38 -1.13
C GLY A 25 -39.16 -9.07 -1.94
N GLN A 26 -39.34 -8.49 -3.11
CA GLN A 26 -38.25 -8.06 -3.99
C GLN A 26 -38.35 -6.58 -4.29
N VAL A 27 -37.31 -5.80 -3.98
CA VAL A 27 -37.25 -4.37 -4.25
C VAL A 27 -36.62 -4.13 -5.63
N THR A 28 -37.32 -3.36 -6.48
CA THR A 28 -36.90 -3.05 -7.84
C THR A 28 -36.95 -1.52 -8.10
N ASP A 29 -36.22 -1.05 -9.11
CA ASP A 29 -36.34 0.30 -9.65
C ASP A 29 -37.47 0.38 -10.74
N GLU A 30 -37.61 1.55 -11.35
CA GLU A 30 -38.58 1.82 -12.43
C GLU A 30 -38.33 0.98 -13.69
N THR A 31 -37.14 0.40 -13.85
CA THR A 31 -36.76 -0.47 -14.97
C THR A 31 -36.90 -1.97 -14.63
N THR A 32 -37.51 -2.30 -13.47
CA THR A 32 -37.59 -3.66 -12.89
C THR A 32 -36.26 -4.28 -12.53
N SER A 33 -35.17 -3.47 -12.47
CA SER A 33 -33.86 -3.93 -12.01
C SER A 33 -33.81 -4.02 -10.48
N PRO A 34 -33.21 -5.10 -9.91
CA PRO A 34 -33.19 -5.27 -8.46
C PRO A 34 -32.39 -4.19 -7.75
N ILE A 35 -32.93 -3.60 -6.68
CA ILE A 35 -32.26 -2.65 -5.81
C ILE A 35 -31.58 -3.40 -4.68
N ILE A 36 -30.25 -3.35 -4.66
CA ILE A 36 -29.39 -4.03 -3.67
C ILE A 36 -29.10 -3.09 -2.52
N GLY A 37 -29.32 -3.54 -1.28
CA GLY A 37 -29.01 -2.75 -0.10
C GLY A 37 -30.10 -1.73 0.29
N ALA A 38 -31.31 -1.85 -0.24
CA ALA A 38 -32.46 -1.14 0.27
C ALA A 38 -32.75 -1.56 1.72
N VAL A 39 -32.90 -0.60 2.61
CA VAL A 39 -33.20 -0.86 4.02
C VAL A 39 -34.69 -1.08 4.18
N VAL A 40 -35.06 -2.24 4.70
CA VAL A 40 -36.45 -2.65 4.95
C VAL A 40 -36.66 -2.69 6.48
N LYS A 41 -37.57 -1.88 6.97
CA LYS A 41 -37.88 -1.75 8.41
C LYS A 41 -39.36 -2.08 8.66
N LEU A 42 -39.60 -2.78 9.75
CA LEU A 42 -40.95 -2.97 10.27
C LEU A 42 -41.06 -2.18 11.57
N VAL A 43 -42.04 -1.28 11.65
CA VAL A 43 -42.23 -0.41 12.79
C VAL A 43 -43.67 -0.48 13.29
N THR A 44 -43.88 -0.21 14.60
CA THR A 44 -45.18 0.03 15.23
C THR A 44 -45.18 1.45 15.75
N GLN A 45 -46.02 2.32 15.20
CA GLN A 45 -46.02 3.77 15.48
C GLN A 45 -44.63 4.39 15.37
N THR A 46 -43.82 4.42 16.44
CA THR A 46 -42.46 4.98 16.47
C THR A 46 -41.40 3.95 16.86
N THR A 47 -41.79 2.70 17.16
CA THR A 47 -40.87 1.68 17.67
C THR A 47 -40.45 0.72 16.55
N LEU A 48 -39.14 0.56 16.35
CA LEU A 48 -38.58 -0.39 15.40
C LEU A 48 -38.72 -1.82 15.94
N ILE A 49 -39.45 -2.69 15.21
CA ILE A 49 -39.64 -4.11 15.57
C ILE A 49 -38.43 -4.92 15.03
N THR A 50 -38.16 -4.83 13.72
CA THR A 50 -37.07 -5.55 13.05
C THR A 50 -36.67 -4.83 11.78
N GLN A 51 -35.46 -5.12 11.26
CA GLN A 51 -35.00 -4.56 9.99
C GLN A 51 -34.07 -5.54 9.27
N THR A 52 -34.03 -5.41 7.94
CA THR A 52 -33.13 -6.15 7.05
C THR A 52 -32.69 -5.27 5.88
N VAL A 53 -31.87 -5.80 5.00
CA VAL A 53 -31.50 -5.14 3.73
C VAL A 53 -31.72 -6.09 2.57
N SER A 54 -32.07 -5.55 1.40
CA SER A 54 -32.22 -6.34 0.19
C SER A 54 -30.89 -6.91 -0.28
N ASN A 55 -30.90 -8.15 -0.75
CA ASN A 55 -29.73 -8.88 -1.25
C ASN A 55 -29.36 -8.50 -2.69
N ASN A 56 -28.45 -9.25 -3.32
CA ASN A 56 -28.00 -9.02 -4.70
C ASN A 56 -29.10 -9.18 -5.77
N GLU A 57 -30.18 -9.84 -5.43
CA GLU A 57 -31.35 -10.04 -6.27
C GLU A 57 -32.48 -9.05 -5.95
N GLY A 58 -32.21 -8.09 -5.05
CA GLY A 58 -33.21 -7.16 -4.52
C GLY A 58 -34.16 -7.78 -3.51
N SER A 59 -34.02 -9.07 -3.20
CA SER A 59 -34.92 -9.79 -2.30
C SER A 59 -34.58 -9.53 -0.84
N PHE A 60 -35.60 -9.44 -0.01
CA PHE A 60 -35.43 -9.31 1.45
C PHE A 60 -36.27 -10.38 2.18
N ASN A 61 -35.81 -10.65 3.41
CA ASN A 61 -36.46 -11.56 4.35
C ASN A 61 -36.43 -10.92 5.74
N LEU A 62 -37.60 -10.65 6.29
CA LEU A 62 -37.84 -10.09 7.61
C LEU A 62 -38.49 -11.14 8.48
N THR A 63 -37.87 -11.48 9.61
CA THR A 63 -38.43 -12.44 10.58
C THR A 63 -38.88 -11.68 11.83
N MET A 64 -40.09 -11.90 12.28
CA MET A 64 -40.65 -11.35 13.50
C MET A 64 -41.38 -12.43 14.30
N GLU A 65 -41.63 -12.18 15.58
CA GLU A 65 -42.59 -12.98 16.37
C GLU A 65 -43.99 -12.58 16.01
N GLU A 66 -44.87 -13.55 15.99
CA GLU A 66 -46.32 -13.31 15.76
C GLU A 66 -46.87 -12.31 16.77
N SER A 67 -47.45 -11.23 16.28
CA SER A 67 -48.06 -10.21 17.18
C SER A 67 -49.20 -9.50 16.45
N ASP A 68 -50.27 -9.24 17.20
CA ASP A 68 -51.42 -8.45 16.76
C ASP A 68 -51.09 -6.95 16.67
N GLY A 69 -51.94 -6.24 15.92
CA GLY A 69 -51.90 -4.79 15.81
C GLY A 69 -51.30 -4.26 14.52
N HIS A 70 -51.44 -2.96 14.34
CA HIS A 70 -51.06 -2.22 13.16
C HIS A 70 -49.51 -2.03 13.09
N LYS A 71 -48.93 -2.45 11.99
CA LYS A 71 -47.51 -2.32 11.69
C LYS A 71 -47.31 -1.64 10.35
N GLU A 72 -46.22 -0.91 10.18
CA GLU A 72 -45.85 -0.28 8.92
C GLU A 72 -44.51 -0.84 8.45
N LEU A 73 -44.47 -1.34 7.23
CA LEU A 73 -43.21 -1.68 6.53
C LEU A 73 -42.74 -0.45 5.76
N ILE A 74 -41.52 -0.05 6.02
CA ILE A 74 -40.89 1.10 5.39
C ILE A 74 -39.64 0.62 4.63
N ILE A 75 -39.59 0.89 3.32
CA ILE A 75 -38.43 0.58 2.50
C ILE A 75 -37.82 1.88 2.05
N THR A 76 -36.53 2.06 2.37
CA THR A 76 -35.77 3.28 2.06
C THR A 76 -34.54 2.93 1.24
N TYR A 77 -34.28 3.72 0.21
CA TYR A 77 -33.07 3.63 -0.60
C TYR A 77 -32.66 5.01 -1.11
N MET A 78 -31.35 5.28 -1.17
CA MET A 78 -30.85 6.59 -1.54
C MET A 78 -31.21 6.95 -2.98
N GLY A 79 -31.88 8.10 -3.16
CA GLY A 79 -32.34 8.58 -4.47
C GLY A 79 -33.74 8.13 -4.83
N TYR A 80 -34.45 7.44 -3.93
CA TYR A 80 -35.84 7.00 -4.09
C TYR A 80 -36.74 7.53 -2.97
N ALA A 81 -38.01 7.68 -3.26
CA ALA A 81 -39.00 8.00 -2.23
C ALA A 81 -39.20 6.79 -1.30
N ASP A 82 -39.41 7.07 -0.03
CA ASP A 82 -39.75 6.03 0.95
C ASP A 82 -41.02 5.31 0.50
N TYR A 83 -40.92 3.98 0.38
CA TYR A 83 -42.10 3.15 0.17
C TYR A 83 -42.63 2.72 1.53
N ARG A 84 -43.94 2.92 1.74
CA ARG A 84 -44.61 2.59 3.01
C ARG A 84 -45.83 1.76 2.75
N VAL A 85 -45.95 0.67 3.46
CA VAL A 85 -47.14 -0.19 3.40
C VAL A 85 -47.58 -0.59 4.80
N SER A 86 -48.88 -0.43 5.03
CA SER A 86 -49.52 -0.83 6.26
C SER A 86 -49.80 -2.33 6.26
N LEU A 87 -49.43 -3.00 7.35
CA LEU A 87 -49.63 -4.44 7.55
C LEU A 87 -50.41 -4.67 8.82
N GLU A 88 -51.62 -5.21 8.72
CA GLU A 88 -52.47 -5.52 9.84
C GLU A 88 -52.53 -7.03 10.11
N ASN A 89 -52.45 -7.42 11.39
CA ASN A 89 -52.65 -8.79 11.88
C ASN A 89 -51.82 -9.85 11.10
N ILE A 90 -50.50 -9.68 11.07
CA ILE A 90 -49.63 -10.64 10.39
C ILE A 90 -49.49 -11.89 11.25
N GLN A 91 -50.28 -12.92 10.92
CA GLN A 91 -50.28 -14.22 11.58
C GLN A 91 -49.75 -15.35 10.69
N ARG A 92 -49.34 -15.04 9.45
CA ARG A 92 -48.82 -16.03 8.48
C ARG A 92 -47.65 -15.42 7.68
N ASN A 93 -46.83 -16.30 7.14
CA ASN A 93 -45.78 -15.87 6.22
C ASN A 93 -46.41 -15.11 5.03
N THR A 94 -45.90 -13.91 4.78
CA THR A 94 -46.48 -12.98 3.81
C THR A 94 -45.41 -12.63 2.78
N ASP A 95 -45.71 -12.88 1.49
CA ASP A 95 -44.88 -12.42 0.38
C ASP A 95 -45.53 -11.17 -0.25
N LEU A 96 -44.78 -10.07 -0.23
CA LEU A 96 -45.22 -8.77 -0.76
C LEU A 96 -44.93 -8.66 -2.28
N GLY A 97 -44.34 -9.69 -2.88
CA GLY A 97 -44.01 -9.71 -4.30
C GLY A 97 -42.96 -8.65 -4.68
N LYS A 98 -43.09 -8.10 -5.89
CA LYS A 98 -42.18 -7.04 -6.39
C LYS A 98 -42.65 -5.68 -5.94
N ILE A 99 -41.76 -4.97 -5.28
CA ILE A 99 -41.97 -3.61 -4.76
C ILE A 99 -41.11 -2.66 -5.56
N GLN A 100 -41.74 -1.84 -6.38
CA GLN A 100 -41.05 -0.85 -7.20
C GLN A 100 -40.90 0.45 -6.45
N LEU A 101 -39.66 0.95 -6.29
CA LEU A 101 -39.39 2.26 -5.72
C LEU A 101 -39.39 3.32 -6.84
N THR A 102 -39.97 4.49 -6.52
CA THR A 102 -40.00 5.66 -7.40
C THR A 102 -38.84 6.60 -7.11
N PRO A 103 -38.08 7.08 -8.12
CA PRO A 103 -37.02 8.05 -7.91
C PRO A 103 -37.55 9.34 -7.27
N SER A 104 -36.84 9.87 -6.29
CA SER A 104 -37.19 11.13 -5.63
C SER A 104 -36.22 12.24 -6.04
N THR A 105 -36.74 13.36 -6.51
CA THR A 105 -35.97 14.60 -6.79
C THR A 105 -35.90 15.52 -5.58
N GLN A 106 -36.53 15.19 -4.46
CA GLN A 106 -36.45 16.00 -3.26
C GLN A 106 -35.15 15.75 -2.51
N GLU A 107 -34.34 16.80 -2.31
CA GLU A 107 -33.29 16.82 -1.28
C GLU A 107 -33.95 16.65 0.08
N LEU A 108 -33.91 15.45 0.63
CA LEU A 108 -34.35 15.19 1.98
C LEU A 108 -33.41 15.95 2.94
N LYS A 109 -33.97 16.92 3.68
CA LYS A 109 -33.33 17.49 4.87
C LYS A 109 -32.94 16.34 5.79
N GLY A 110 -31.63 16.18 6.03
CA GLY A 110 -30.99 15.03 6.61
C GLY A 110 -31.68 14.44 7.85
N VAL A 111 -32.22 13.27 7.66
CA VAL A 111 -32.22 12.26 8.74
C VAL A 111 -30.90 11.53 8.55
N GLU A 112 -29.93 11.84 9.39
CA GLU A 112 -28.66 11.15 9.44
C GLU A 112 -28.92 9.75 10.02
N VAL A 113 -29.25 8.78 9.15
CA VAL A 113 -29.17 7.38 9.49
C VAL A 113 -27.68 7.10 9.65
N VAL A 114 -27.20 7.06 10.88
CA VAL A 114 -25.85 6.64 11.25
C VAL A 114 -25.76 5.13 11.00
N GLY A 115 -25.81 4.73 9.73
CA GLY A 115 -25.35 3.43 9.30
C GLY A 115 -23.85 3.38 9.57
N ARG A 116 -23.35 2.30 10.19
CA ARG A 116 -21.92 2.12 10.41
C ARG A 116 -21.19 2.29 9.10
N ARG A 117 -20.35 3.32 9.00
CA ARG A 117 -19.49 3.57 7.81
C ARG A 117 -18.40 2.50 7.67
N GLU A 118 -18.13 1.76 8.73
CA GLU A 118 -17.16 0.68 8.76
C GLU A 118 -17.84 -0.64 9.13
N ILE A 119 -17.66 -1.66 8.29
CA ILE A 119 -18.17 -3.01 8.49
C ILE A 119 -16.98 -3.96 8.55
N GLN A 120 -16.80 -4.62 9.69
CA GLN A 120 -15.80 -5.67 9.83
C GLN A 120 -16.29 -6.95 9.13
N LYS A 121 -15.54 -7.39 8.13
CA LYS A 121 -15.67 -8.72 7.50
C LYS A 121 -14.60 -9.66 8.06
N ILE A 122 -14.67 -10.92 7.66
CA ILE A 122 -13.74 -11.96 8.09
C ILE A 122 -12.29 -11.59 7.74
N ASP A 123 -12.04 -11.09 6.52
CA ASP A 123 -10.72 -10.86 5.94
C ASP A 123 -10.39 -9.38 5.72
N ARG A 124 -11.32 -8.46 5.98
CA ARG A 124 -11.15 -7.03 5.69
C ARG A 124 -12.14 -6.15 6.45
N ARG A 125 -11.84 -4.88 6.48
CA ARG A 125 -12.78 -3.83 6.84
C ARG A 125 -13.33 -3.19 5.57
N ILE A 126 -14.64 -3.04 5.48
CA ILE A 126 -15.31 -2.31 4.40
C ILE A 126 -15.61 -0.92 4.94
N ILE A 127 -15.02 0.09 4.33
CA ILE A 127 -15.13 1.48 4.78
C ILE A 127 -15.80 2.29 3.68
N THR A 128 -16.95 2.89 4.01
CA THR A 128 -17.71 3.75 3.07
C THR A 128 -17.37 5.20 3.36
N PRO A 129 -16.79 5.93 2.37
CA PRO A 129 -16.49 7.35 2.54
C PRO A 129 -17.77 8.17 2.78
N SER A 130 -17.68 9.21 3.58
CA SER A 130 -18.79 10.15 3.79
C SER A 130 -18.97 11.07 2.57
N LYS A 131 -20.17 11.65 2.46
CA LYS A 131 -20.44 12.66 1.42
C LYS A 131 -19.47 13.85 1.51
N LEU A 132 -19.08 14.24 2.74
CA LEU A 132 -18.15 15.33 2.97
C LEU A 132 -16.73 14.95 2.53
N GLN A 133 -16.25 13.75 2.91
CA GLN A 133 -14.96 13.22 2.47
C GLN A 133 -14.87 13.11 0.94
N LEU A 134 -15.93 12.62 0.27
CA LEU A 134 -16.00 12.55 -1.18
C LEU A 134 -15.96 13.95 -1.84
N LYS A 135 -16.65 14.95 -1.26
CA LYS A 135 -16.64 16.34 -1.76
C LYS A 135 -15.31 17.04 -1.49
N ALA A 136 -14.68 16.76 -0.37
CA ALA A 136 -13.41 17.35 0.05
C ALA A 136 -12.19 16.76 -0.65
N SER A 137 -12.36 15.65 -1.36
CA SER A 137 -11.27 14.95 -2.05
C SER A 137 -11.31 15.23 -3.54
N THR A 138 -10.14 15.35 -4.16
CA THR A 138 -9.98 15.59 -5.60
C THR A 138 -9.61 14.30 -6.35
N ASN A 139 -8.97 13.37 -5.66
CA ASN A 139 -8.50 12.10 -6.20
C ASN A 139 -8.55 10.98 -5.13
N GLY A 140 -8.21 9.74 -5.51
CA GLY A 140 -8.26 8.58 -4.61
C GLY A 140 -7.25 8.64 -3.48
N VAL A 141 -6.07 9.24 -3.68
CA VAL A 141 -5.03 9.38 -2.63
C VAL A 141 -5.50 10.37 -1.56
N MET A 142 -6.00 11.53 -1.98
CA MET A 142 -6.56 12.53 -1.06
C MET A 142 -7.80 12.00 -0.31
N LEU A 143 -8.56 11.08 -0.94
CA LEU A 143 -9.67 10.44 -0.24
C LEU A 143 -9.18 9.60 0.95
N ILE A 144 -8.12 8.78 0.78
CA ILE A 144 -7.55 8.01 1.90
C ILE A 144 -7.01 8.95 2.98
N GLN A 145 -6.35 10.05 2.62
CA GLN A 145 -5.91 11.05 3.57
C GLN A 145 -7.08 11.63 4.37
N ASN A 146 -8.16 12.02 3.71
CA ASN A 146 -9.35 12.58 4.34
C ASN A 146 -10.14 11.54 5.17
N MET A 147 -10.01 10.26 4.86
CA MET A 147 -10.58 9.17 5.66
C MET A 147 -9.79 8.92 6.96
N GLN A 148 -8.49 9.25 6.99
CA GLN A 148 -7.59 9.05 8.14
C GLN A 148 -7.72 7.64 8.73
N LEU A 149 -7.43 6.63 7.91
CA LEU A 149 -7.54 5.23 8.31
C LEU A 149 -6.47 4.87 9.35
N ALA A 150 -6.88 4.24 10.45
CA ALA A 150 -5.94 3.74 11.46
C ALA A 150 -4.94 2.75 10.85
N GLY A 151 -3.65 2.92 11.15
CA GLY A 151 -2.56 2.11 10.60
C GLY A 151 -2.11 2.51 9.20
N ILE A 152 -2.71 3.50 8.56
CA ILE A 152 -2.34 4.02 7.23
C ILE A 152 -1.84 5.46 7.35
N ARG A 153 -0.77 5.76 6.65
CA ARG A 153 -0.21 7.10 6.50
C ARG A 153 -0.18 7.50 5.03
N VAL A 154 -0.62 8.69 4.75
CA VAL A 154 -0.49 9.34 3.45
C VAL A 154 0.51 10.49 3.59
N ASN A 155 1.53 10.53 2.74
CA ASN A 155 2.46 11.66 2.64
C ASN A 155 2.07 12.47 1.41
N THR A 156 1.60 13.69 1.63
CA THR A 156 1.12 14.58 0.55
C THR A 156 2.25 15.25 -0.22
N ILE A 157 3.47 15.30 0.34
CA ILE A 157 4.65 15.86 -0.33
C ILE A 157 5.16 14.89 -1.39
N ASP A 158 5.26 13.60 -1.04
CA ASP A 158 5.81 12.54 -1.89
C ASP A 158 4.72 11.70 -2.58
N ASN A 159 3.44 12.01 -2.32
CA ASN A 159 2.27 11.24 -2.78
C ASN A 159 2.40 9.73 -2.51
N THR A 160 2.83 9.35 -1.31
CA THR A 160 2.98 7.95 -0.93
C THR A 160 1.93 7.53 0.10
N ILE A 161 1.51 6.26 0.02
CA ILE A 161 0.66 5.60 1.01
C ILE A 161 1.46 4.45 1.61
N THR A 162 1.70 4.53 2.90
CA THR A 162 2.43 3.51 3.66
C THR A 162 1.61 3.10 4.88
N THR A 163 2.00 2.01 5.53
CA THR A 163 1.57 1.79 6.91
C THR A 163 2.23 2.83 7.81
N THR A 164 1.72 3.01 9.01
CA THR A 164 2.35 3.86 10.02
C THR A 164 3.71 3.33 10.49
N THR A 165 3.99 2.04 10.25
CA THR A 165 5.31 1.42 10.43
C THR A 165 6.30 1.69 9.30
N GLY A 166 5.87 2.40 8.23
CA GLY A 166 6.70 2.68 7.06
C GLY A 166 6.65 1.58 5.98
N ASP A 167 5.99 0.45 6.23
CA ASP A 167 5.91 -0.64 5.26
C ASP A 167 5.01 -0.26 4.07
N ALA A 168 5.30 -0.82 2.90
CA ALA A 168 4.54 -0.60 1.69
C ALA A 168 3.10 -1.14 1.80
N VAL A 169 2.13 -0.32 1.41
CA VAL A 169 0.73 -0.71 1.27
C VAL A 169 0.49 -1.15 -0.17
N GLN A 170 -0.07 -2.33 -0.34
CA GLN A 170 -0.50 -2.77 -1.66
C GLN A 170 -1.80 -2.06 -2.04
N LEU A 171 -1.75 -1.22 -3.07
CA LEU A 171 -2.92 -0.52 -3.60
C LEU A 171 -3.61 -1.39 -4.66
N ARG A 172 -4.94 -1.36 -4.67
CA ARG A 172 -5.77 -2.08 -5.65
C ARG A 172 -6.96 -1.23 -6.09
N ILE A 173 -7.38 -1.42 -7.33
CA ILE A 173 -8.61 -0.85 -7.88
C ILE A 173 -9.46 -2.00 -8.38
N ASN A 174 -10.61 -2.25 -7.74
CA ASN A 174 -11.47 -3.39 -8.04
C ASN A 174 -10.69 -4.72 -8.07
N GLY A 175 -9.79 -4.91 -7.08
CA GLY A 175 -8.95 -6.08 -6.94
C GLY A 175 -7.68 -6.11 -7.81
N VAL A 176 -7.49 -5.22 -8.77
CA VAL A 176 -6.24 -5.11 -9.56
C VAL A 176 -5.20 -4.35 -8.76
N ILE A 177 -3.94 -4.84 -8.69
CA ILE A 177 -2.84 -4.04 -8.15
C ILE A 177 -2.72 -2.77 -8.99
N ALA A 178 -2.73 -1.65 -8.30
CA ALA A 178 -2.60 -0.33 -8.88
C ALA A 178 -1.33 0.34 -8.36
N LYS A 179 -0.72 1.12 -9.21
CA LYS A 179 0.31 2.08 -8.79
C LYS A 179 -0.37 3.29 -8.15
N ILE A 180 0.38 4.09 -7.41
CA ILE A 180 -0.14 5.28 -6.74
C ILE A 180 -0.77 6.27 -7.74
N GLU A 181 -0.21 6.38 -8.95
CA GLU A 181 -0.69 7.24 -10.02
C GLU A 181 -2.07 6.79 -10.53
N GLU A 182 -2.31 5.48 -10.58
CA GLU A 182 -3.60 4.91 -10.99
C GLU A 182 -4.68 5.17 -9.94
N VAL A 183 -4.32 5.16 -8.63
CA VAL A 183 -5.21 5.56 -7.54
C VAL A 183 -5.44 7.08 -7.56
N LYS A 184 -4.41 7.87 -7.87
CA LYS A 184 -4.52 9.33 -8.07
C LYS A 184 -5.44 9.67 -9.24
N ALA A 185 -5.54 8.81 -10.25
CA ALA A 185 -6.47 8.97 -11.37
C ALA A 185 -7.94 8.68 -11.01
N LEU A 186 -8.24 8.12 -9.82
CA LEU A 186 -9.60 7.81 -9.41
C LEU A 186 -10.36 9.07 -9.00
N ARG A 187 -11.56 9.19 -9.51
CA ARG A 187 -12.51 10.20 -9.05
C ARG A 187 -13.16 9.74 -7.73
N PRO A 188 -13.12 10.56 -6.65
CA PRO A 188 -13.69 10.17 -5.36
C PRO A 188 -15.16 9.75 -5.44
N GLN A 189 -15.98 10.43 -6.26
CA GLN A 189 -17.41 10.16 -6.43
C GLN A 189 -17.70 8.80 -7.08
N ASP A 190 -16.72 8.19 -7.76
CA ASP A 190 -16.86 6.84 -8.34
C ASP A 190 -16.45 5.76 -7.33
N ILE A 191 -15.79 6.13 -6.24
CA ILE A 191 -15.37 5.21 -5.17
C ILE A 191 -16.56 4.95 -4.25
N VAL A 192 -17.09 3.72 -4.31
CA VAL A 192 -18.23 3.30 -3.49
C VAL A 192 -17.81 2.96 -2.07
N LYS A 193 -16.65 2.31 -1.93
CA LYS A 193 -16.07 1.87 -0.67
C LYS A 193 -14.59 1.58 -0.85
N VAL A 194 -13.87 1.53 0.26
CA VAL A 194 -12.51 1.03 0.33
C VAL A 194 -12.53 -0.26 1.16
N GLU A 195 -11.98 -1.35 0.61
CA GLU A 195 -11.79 -2.59 1.33
C GLU A 195 -10.35 -2.60 1.88
N TYR A 196 -10.24 -2.48 3.20
CA TYR A 196 -8.96 -2.41 3.89
C TYR A 196 -8.64 -3.75 4.56
N HIS A 197 -7.61 -4.43 4.02
CA HIS A 197 -7.05 -5.64 4.64
C HIS A 197 -5.87 -5.22 5.52
N ASP A 198 -6.11 -5.07 6.79
CA ASP A 198 -5.10 -4.74 7.81
C ASP A 198 -4.34 -5.97 8.32
N MET A 199 -4.80 -7.16 7.96
CA MET A 199 -4.14 -8.46 8.16
C MET A 199 -4.30 -9.30 6.89
N PRO A 200 -3.59 -8.94 5.80
CA PRO A 200 -3.78 -9.58 4.51
C PRO A 200 -3.42 -11.07 4.53
N GLY A 201 -4.20 -11.91 3.85
CA GLY A 201 -3.97 -13.36 3.72
C GLY A 201 -2.73 -13.70 2.88
N LEU A 202 -2.38 -14.99 2.81
CA LEU A 202 -1.21 -15.50 2.06
C LEU A 202 -1.23 -15.11 0.57
N ARG A 203 -2.42 -14.95 -0.03
CA ARG A 203 -2.59 -14.50 -1.42
C ARG A 203 -2.00 -13.12 -1.72
N PHE A 204 -1.79 -12.28 -0.72
CA PHE A 204 -1.23 -10.94 -0.90
C PHE A 204 0.30 -10.90 -0.79
N ASN A 205 0.93 -12.07 -0.80
CA ASN A 205 2.38 -12.27 -0.86
C ASN A 205 3.20 -11.42 0.11
N GLY A 206 2.74 -11.33 1.37
CA GLY A 206 3.48 -10.63 2.42
C GLY A 206 3.29 -9.12 2.45
N ALA A 207 2.32 -8.56 1.73
CA ALA A 207 1.93 -7.16 1.90
C ALA A 207 1.58 -6.86 3.35
N ALA A 208 2.08 -5.75 3.90
CA ALA A 208 1.80 -5.34 5.28
C ALA A 208 0.33 -4.88 5.45
N ALA A 209 -0.23 -4.26 4.42
CA ALA A 209 -1.62 -3.88 4.34
C ALA A 209 -2.07 -3.83 2.87
N VAL A 210 -3.39 -3.92 2.62
CA VAL A 210 -3.96 -3.77 1.28
C VAL A 210 -5.14 -2.79 1.34
N LEU A 211 -5.15 -1.83 0.43
CA LEU A 211 -6.27 -0.92 0.19
C LEU A 211 -6.84 -1.21 -1.21
N ASP A 212 -8.06 -1.73 -1.26
CA ASP A 212 -8.76 -2.00 -2.51
C ASP A 212 -9.90 -0.99 -2.70
N PHE A 213 -9.76 -0.12 -3.69
CA PHE A 213 -10.74 0.89 -4.05
C PHE A 213 -11.82 0.26 -4.91
N ILE A 214 -12.99 0.07 -4.37
CA ILE A 214 -14.14 -0.45 -5.12
C ILE A 214 -14.83 0.71 -5.83
N VAL A 215 -14.68 0.73 -7.13
CA VAL A 215 -15.09 1.82 -8.01
C VAL A 215 -16.28 1.39 -8.86
N LYS A 216 -17.22 2.31 -9.07
CA LYS A 216 -18.40 2.11 -9.89
C LYS A 216 -18.39 3.12 -11.05
N TYR A 217 -18.38 2.62 -12.27
CA TYR A 217 -18.38 3.45 -13.46
C TYR A 217 -19.75 3.50 -14.15
N LYS A 218 -19.93 4.44 -15.09
CA LYS A 218 -21.16 4.64 -15.82
C LYS A 218 -21.37 3.57 -16.91
N ASN A 219 -22.61 3.16 -17.19
CA ASN A 219 -22.96 2.13 -18.20
C ASN A 219 -22.52 2.48 -19.63
N LYS A 220 -22.59 3.73 -19.98
CA LYS A 220 -22.17 4.28 -21.27
C LYS A 220 -21.68 5.69 -21.04
N GLY A 221 -20.44 5.94 -21.42
CA GLY A 221 -19.83 7.23 -21.24
C GLY A 221 -18.38 7.11 -20.87
N GLY A 222 -17.81 8.18 -20.37
CA GLY A 222 -16.43 8.21 -19.97
C GLY A 222 -16.09 9.46 -19.17
N ASN A 223 -14.84 9.58 -18.82
CA ASN A 223 -14.28 10.75 -18.16
C ASN A 223 -12.87 11.01 -18.66
N ILE A 224 -12.48 12.27 -18.55
CA ILE A 224 -11.10 12.73 -18.69
C ILE A 224 -10.76 13.46 -17.41
N ASN A 225 -9.67 13.06 -16.76
CA ASN A 225 -9.20 13.65 -15.51
C ASN A 225 -7.78 14.18 -15.68
N GLY A 226 -7.50 15.31 -15.04
CA GLY A 226 -6.15 15.82 -14.85
C GLY A 226 -5.88 16.10 -13.37
N ASP A 227 -4.66 15.83 -12.94
CA ASP A 227 -4.13 16.20 -11.63
C ASP A 227 -2.72 16.74 -11.85
N LEU A 228 -2.60 18.06 -11.80
CA LEU A 228 -1.40 18.82 -12.18
C LEU A 228 -0.85 19.50 -10.93
N THR A 229 0.35 19.16 -10.53
CA THR A 229 1.03 19.73 -9.36
C THR A 229 2.37 20.29 -9.78
N ASP A 230 2.57 21.58 -9.61
CA ASP A 230 3.82 22.25 -9.95
C ASP A 230 4.28 23.21 -8.84
N GLY A 231 5.58 23.35 -8.71
CA GLY A 231 6.21 24.26 -7.75
C GLY A 231 6.13 25.72 -8.21
N LEU A 232 5.39 26.55 -7.47
CA LEU A 232 5.36 28.01 -7.70
C LEU A 232 6.66 28.68 -7.28
N SER A 233 7.28 28.20 -6.21
CA SER A 233 8.55 28.73 -5.69
C SER A 233 9.78 28.01 -6.22
N MET A 234 9.58 26.88 -6.92
CA MET A 234 10.63 26.04 -7.48
C MET A 234 10.17 25.43 -8.80
N LEU A 235 10.48 26.11 -9.89
CA LEU A 235 10.27 25.61 -11.24
C LEU A 235 11.15 24.35 -11.45
N GLY A 236 10.58 23.25 -11.91
CA GLY A 236 11.30 21.98 -12.04
C GLY A 236 10.90 20.93 -11.00
N TYR A 237 10.00 21.27 -10.09
CA TYR A 237 9.30 20.31 -9.23
C TYR A 237 7.88 20.14 -9.79
N GLY A 238 7.59 19.02 -10.44
CA GLY A 238 6.29 18.80 -11.05
C GLY A 238 5.85 17.34 -10.97
N GLU A 239 4.55 17.13 -10.78
CA GLU A 239 3.88 15.83 -10.85
C GLU A 239 2.57 16.00 -11.61
N ASN A 240 2.49 15.43 -12.79
CA ASN A 240 1.40 15.66 -13.72
C ASN A 240 0.78 14.34 -14.15
N LEU A 241 -0.51 14.20 -14.00
CA LEU A 241 -1.29 13.04 -14.39
C LEU A 241 -2.43 13.46 -15.33
N LEU A 242 -2.53 12.77 -16.45
CA LEU A 242 -3.69 12.81 -17.33
C LEU A 242 -4.26 11.40 -17.47
N SER A 243 -5.57 11.25 -17.38
CA SER A 243 -6.22 9.96 -17.55
C SER A 243 -7.54 10.08 -18.29
N ALA A 244 -7.87 9.05 -19.06
CA ALA A 244 -9.12 8.93 -19.77
C ALA A 244 -9.71 7.52 -19.56
N ASN A 245 -11.03 7.46 -19.46
CA ASN A 245 -11.77 6.23 -19.32
C ASN A 245 -12.99 6.29 -20.25
N TYR A 246 -13.24 5.22 -20.98
CA TYR A 246 -14.42 5.04 -21.81
C TYR A 246 -15.04 3.67 -21.56
N HIS A 247 -16.35 3.66 -21.34
CA HIS A 247 -17.13 2.45 -21.08
C HIS A 247 -18.33 2.36 -22.04
N LYS A 248 -18.49 1.20 -22.67
CA LYS A 248 -19.62 0.91 -23.54
C LYS A 248 -20.05 -0.56 -23.40
N GLY A 249 -21.22 -0.77 -22.79
CA GLY A 249 -21.77 -2.11 -22.59
C GLY A 249 -20.88 -2.98 -21.70
N ARG A 250 -20.25 -4.01 -22.29
CA ARG A 250 -19.38 -4.97 -21.59
C ARG A 250 -17.89 -4.64 -21.66
N SER A 251 -17.56 -3.63 -22.45
CA SER A 251 -16.16 -3.20 -22.68
C SER A 251 -15.86 -1.93 -21.95
N GLU A 252 -14.67 -1.87 -21.38
CA GLU A 252 -14.08 -0.70 -20.75
C GLU A 252 -12.64 -0.52 -21.22
N ILE A 253 -12.28 0.70 -21.60
CA ILE A 253 -10.92 1.09 -21.96
C ILE A 253 -10.51 2.23 -21.02
N LYS A 254 -9.33 2.12 -20.42
CA LYS A 254 -8.72 3.19 -19.63
C LYS A 254 -7.32 3.44 -20.12
N SER A 255 -6.89 4.69 -20.08
CA SER A 255 -5.50 5.07 -20.32
C SER A 255 -5.08 6.12 -19.30
N SER A 256 -3.85 6.07 -18.86
CA SER A 256 -3.25 7.12 -18.04
C SER A 256 -1.80 7.39 -18.45
N PHE A 257 -1.41 8.64 -18.32
CA PHE A 257 -0.04 9.09 -18.48
C PHE A 257 0.33 9.93 -17.25
N TYR A 258 1.37 9.53 -16.56
CA TYR A 258 1.94 10.22 -15.41
C TYR A 258 3.37 10.65 -15.72
N TRP A 259 3.71 11.88 -15.34
CA TRP A 259 5.04 12.44 -15.47
C TRP A 259 5.44 13.14 -14.18
N ASN A 260 6.51 12.66 -13.57
CA ASN A 260 7.14 13.24 -12.40
C ASN A 260 8.51 13.76 -12.79
N ARG A 261 8.72 15.07 -12.60
CA ARG A 261 9.97 15.74 -12.87
C ARG A 261 10.55 16.35 -11.61
N ARG A 262 11.86 16.18 -11.43
CA ARG A 262 12.65 16.91 -10.43
C ARG A 262 13.85 17.55 -11.12
N ASP A 263 14.06 18.86 -10.89
CA ASP A 263 15.23 19.62 -11.33
C ASP A 263 15.60 20.55 -10.17
N LEU A 264 16.57 20.15 -9.37
CA LEU A 264 16.92 20.79 -8.10
C LEU A 264 18.41 20.76 -7.84
N LYS A 265 18.86 21.36 -6.75
CA LYS A 265 20.26 21.31 -6.32
C LYS A 265 20.38 20.69 -4.94
N TRP A 266 21.31 19.74 -4.83
CA TRP A 266 21.73 19.14 -3.58
C TRP A 266 23.16 19.52 -3.24
N LYS A 267 23.46 19.52 -1.95
CA LYS A 267 24.83 19.62 -1.42
C LYS A 267 25.08 18.39 -0.57
N ARG A 268 26.28 17.79 -0.69
CA ARG A 268 26.71 16.65 0.14
C ARG A 268 27.92 17.02 0.96
N GLU A 269 28.00 16.43 2.14
CA GLU A 269 29.17 16.43 3.00
C GLU A 269 29.39 15.00 3.47
N ASN A 270 30.63 14.49 3.33
CA ASN A 270 30.99 13.15 3.77
C ASN A 270 32.15 13.25 4.74
N TYR A 271 32.04 12.44 5.80
CA TYR A 271 33.10 12.25 6.78
C TYR A 271 33.37 10.76 6.83
N GLU A 272 34.63 10.36 6.50
CA GLU A 272 35.00 8.96 6.35
C GLU A 272 36.33 8.71 7.09
N GLU A 273 36.38 7.56 7.74
CA GLU A 273 37.61 7.07 8.37
C GLU A 273 37.95 5.71 7.79
N TYR A 274 39.23 5.46 7.57
CA TYR A 274 39.78 4.20 7.10
C TYR A 274 40.78 3.66 8.09
N HIS A 275 40.41 2.63 8.84
CA HIS A 275 41.19 2.06 9.92
C HIS A 275 42.05 0.91 9.40
N TYR A 276 43.27 1.20 8.96
CA TYR A 276 44.29 0.20 8.66
C TYR A 276 44.95 -0.29 9.97
N PRO A 277 45.66 -1.43 10.00
CA PRO A 277 46.29 -1.96 11.20
C PRO A 277 47.27 -0.99 11.91
N HIS A 278 47.89 -0.08 11.14
CA HIS A 278 48.93 0.80 11.64
C HIS A 278 48.68 2.31 11.41
N GLN A 279 47.57 2.65 10.75
CA GLN A 279 47.22 4.03 10.46
C GLN A 279 45.70 4.21 10.29
N THR A 280 45.23 5.39 10.60
CA THR A 280 43.88 5.83 10.24
C THR A 280 44.00 6.96 9.23
N ILE A 281 43.22 6.87 8.14
CA ILE A 281 43.07 7.93 7.17
C ILE A 281 41.71 8.57 7.40
N GLU A 282 41.71 9.90 7.59
CA GLU A 282 40.46 10.67 7.77
C GLU A 282 40.21 11.50 6.50
N ASN A 283 39.02 11.38 5.96
CA ASN A 283 38.53 12.14 4.83
C ASN A 283 37.40 13.07 5.26
N ARG A 284 37.54 14.36 4.95
CA ARG A 284 36.47 15.34 5.09
C ARG A 284 36.15 15.92 3.74
N GLU A 285 34.98 15.52 3.18
CA GLU A 285 34.52 15.99 1.90
C GLU A 285 33.42 17.04 2.07
N ILE A 286 33.62 18.23 1.49
CA ILE A 286 32.66 19.33 1.50
C ILE A 286 32.21 19.60 0.09
N GLY A 287 30.92 19.27 -0.18
CA GLY A 287 30.33 19.40 -1.50
C GLY A 287 29.89 20.81 -1.86
N GLU A 288 29.69 21.03 -3.13
CA GLU A 288 29.05 22.20 -3.71
C GLU A 288 27.60 21.90 -4.09
N PRO A 289 26.73 22.92 -4.26
CA PRO A 289 25.38 22.69 -4.75
C PRO A 289 25.39 22.13 -6.18
N THR A 290 25.20 20.84 -6.29
CA THR A 290 25.24 20.09 -7.56
C THR A 290 23.83 19.85 -8.08
N LYS A 291 23.66 19.85 -9.40
CA LYS A 291 22.38 19.65 -10.05
C LYS A 291 21.93 18.19 -9.93
N VAL A 292 20.64 18.02 -9.67
CA VAL A 292 19.92 16.74 -9.71
C VAL A 292 18.77 16.90 -10.67
N LYS A 293 18.66 16.01 -11.66
CA LYS A 293 17.58 16.06 -12.64
C LYS A 293 17.16 14.68 -13.07
N PHE A 294 15.90 14.36 -12.83
CA PHE A 294 15.28 13.14 -13.33
C PHE A 294 13.85 13.34 -13.80
N ASP A 295 13.43 12.50 -14.72
CA ASP A 295 12.07 12.43 -15.26
C ASP A 295 11.59 10.98 -15.16
N ASN A 296 10.48 10.74 -14.44
CA ASN A 296 9.79 9.46 -14.36
C ASN A 296 8.48 9.55 -15.13
N MET A 297 8.29 8.69 -16.09
CA MET A 297 7.08 8.62 -16.92
C MET A 297 6.43 7.25 -16.78
N ASN A 298 5.11 7.23 -16.58
CA ASN A 298 4.33 6.00 -16.55
C ASN A 298 3.18 6.11 -17.54
N PHE A 299 3.12 5.18 -18.45
CA PHE A 299 1.98 5.00 -19.34
C PHE A 299 1.23 3.73 -18.99
N SER A 300 -0.10 3.75 -18.99
CA SER A 300 -0.90 2.53 -18.88
C SER A 300 -2.08 2.53 -19.85
N LEU A 301 -2.39 1.35 -20.37
CA LEU A 301 -3.56 1.09 -21.21
C LEU A 301 -4.23 -0.19 -20.74
N TRP A 302 -5.50 -0.09 -20.39
CA TRP A 302 -6.31 -1.17 -19.86
C TRP A 302 -7.47 -1.45 -20.79
N TYR A 303 -7.72 -2.72 -21.07
CA TYR A 303 -8.93 -3.19 -21.69
C TYR A 303 -9.58 -4.25 -20.81
N ASN A 304 -10.84 -4.04 -20.43
CA ASN A 304 -11.63 -4.99 -19.66
C ASN A 304 -12.87 -5.40 -20.43
N TYR A 305 -13.19 -6.69 -20.40
CA TYR A 305 -14.39 -7.23 -20.98
C TYR A 305 -15.13 -8.16 -20.00
N SER A 306 -16.43 -7.87 -19.77
CA SER A 306 -17.27 -8.61 -18.82
C SER A 306 -18.21 -9.57 -19.53
N PHE A 307 -18.25 -10.81 -19.07
CA PHE A 307 -19.30 -11.78 -19.37
C PHE A 307 -20.32 -11.82 -18.21
N LYS A 308 -21.30 -12.73 -18.25
CA LYS A 308 -22.27 -12.88 -17.15
C LYS A 308 -21.60 -13.21 -15.80
N LYS A 309 -20.68 -14.19 -15.79
CA LYS A 309 -20.00 -14.69 -14.58
C LYS A 309 -18.47 -14.63 -14.67
N SER A 310 -17.93 -14.12 -15.78
CA SER A 310 -16.51 -14.11 -16.06
C SER A 310 -16.05 -12.74 -16.53
N SER A 311 -14.78 -12.44 -16.37
CA SER A 311 -14.15 -11.26 -16.96
C SER A 311 -12.72 -11.54 -17.40
N ILE A 312 -12.32 -10.82 -18.45
CA ILE A 312 -10.96 -10.80 -18.97
C ILE A 312 -10.45 -9.37 -18.90
N SER A 313 -9.20 -9.21 -18.50
CA SER A 313 -8.51 -7.93 -18.55
C SER A 313 -7.17 -8.10 -19.25
N ALA A 314 -6.80 -7.13 -20.08
CA ALA A 314 -5.47 -6.99 -20.65
C ALA A 314 -4.97 -5.59 -20.28
N ILE A 315 -3.77 -5.52 -19.66
CA ILE A 315 -3.19 -4.28 -19.15
C ILE A 315 -1.77 -4.17 -19.68
N PHE A 316 -1.54 -3.18 -20.50
CA PHE A 316 -0.19 -2.79 -20.89
C PHE A 316 0.27 -1.64 -19.99
N ARG A 317 1.48 -1.73 -19.47
CA ARG A 317 2.15 -0.66 -18.72
C ARG A 317 3.55 -0.49 -19.25
N ASP A 318 4.00 0.76 -19.27
CA ASP A 318 5.37 1.12 -19.60
C ASP A 318 5.85 2.17 -18.60
N TYR A 319 6.91 1.83 -17.88
CA TYR A 319 7.59 2.74 -16.98
C TYR A 319 8.93 3.13 -17.58
N TYR A 320 9.13 4.42 -17.78
CA TYR A 320 10.38 5.00 -18.24
C TYR A 320 10.92 5.97 -17.22
N ASN A 321 12.12 5.69 -16.71
CA ASN A 321 12.88 6.57 -15.84
C ASN A 321 14.09 7.11 -16.62
N LYS A 322 14.30 8.43 -16.58
CA LYS A 322 15.48 9.10 -17.12
C LYS A 322 16.17 9.90 -16.04
N GLU A 323 17.33 9.47 -15.64
CA GLU A 323 18.20 10.16 -14.69
C GLU A 323 19.29 10.89 -15.45
N SER A 324 19.06 12.19 -15.75
CA SER A 324 20.05 13.02 -16.45
C SER A 324 21.17 13.48 -15.53
N ASN A 325 20.87 13.64 -14.23
CA ASN A 325 21.82 13.94 -13.16
C ASN A 325 21.30 13.22 -11.90
N SER A 326 22.10 12.33 -11.37
CA SER A 326 21.73 11.53 -10.22
C SER A 326 21.63 12.33 -8.92
N MET A 327 20.83 11.84 -8.00
CA MET A 327 20.88 12.33 -6.61
C MET A 327 22.25 12.07 -5.95
N GLU A 328 23.06 11.17 -6.52
CA GLU A 328 24.41 10.87 -6.07
C GLU A 328 25.48 11.79 -6.66
N ASP A 329 25.14 12.60 -7.68
CA ASP A 329 26.06 13.54 -8.32
C ASP A 329 26.61 14.54 -7.33
N ARG A 330 27.94 14.78 -7.40
CA ARG A 330 28.62 15.73 -6.55
C ARG A 330 29.84 16.36 -7.19
N ILE A 331 30.07 17.61 -6.82
CA ILE A 331 31.29 18.35 -6.98
C ILE A 331 31.72 18.72 -5.56
N SER A 332 32.93 18.39 -5.15
CA SER A 332 33.36 18.59 -3.76
C SER A 332 34.87 18.78 -3.63
N THR A 333 35.26 19.40 -2.50
CA THR A 333 36.61 19.47 -2.03
C THR A 333 36.82 18.46 -0.92
N LEU A 334 37.80 17.59 -1.08
CA LEU A 334 38.22 16.60 -0.09
C LEU A 334 39.49 17.04 0.62
N TYR A 335 39.44 17.10 1.94
CA TYR A 335 40.56 17.33 2.83
C TYR A 335 40.98 16.00 3.44
N ARG A 336 42.29 15.68 3.29
CA ARG A 336 42.93 14.49 3.85
C ARG A 336 44.25 14.92 4.55
N GLY A 337 44.20 15.11 5.86
CA GLY A 337 45.31 15.76 6.58
C GLY A 337 45.57 17.15 6.00
N THR A 338 46.79 17.38 5.47
CA THR A 338 47.17 18.62 4.77
C THR A 338 46.85 18.63 3.28
N ASP A 339 46.54 17.49 2.71
CA ASP A 339 46.29 17.36 1.27
C ASP A 339 44.85 17.76 0.90
N VAL A 340 44.75 18.45 -0.24
CA VAL A 340 43.48 18.93 -0.77
C VAL A 340 43.26 18.33 -2.16
N TYR A 341 42.10 17.73 -2.34
CA TYR A 341 41.69 17.12 -3.61
C TYR A 341 40.34 17.71 -4.07
N HIS A 342 40.15 17.70 -5.36
CA HIS A 342 38.86 18.02 -5.98
C HIS A 342 38.22 16.75 -6.49
N ILE A 343 36.94 16.52 -6.13
CA ILE A 343 36.13 15.37 -6.55
C ILE A 343 35.04 15.83 -7.50
N THR A 344 34.89 15.10 -8.61
CA THR A 344 33.66 15.10 -9.41
C THR A 344 33.16 13.67 -9.51
N ASP A 345 31.86 13.45 -9.25
CA ASP A 345 31.20 12.15 -9.37
C ASP A 345 29.83 12.36 -10.00
N PHE A 346 29.69 11.88 -11.23
CA PHE A 346 28.50 12.07 -12.02
C PHE A 346 27.97 10.72 -12.51
N ARG A 347 26.66 10.56 -12.39
CA ARG A 347 25.93 9.40 -12.90
C ARG A 347 24.76 9.86 -13.75
N HIS A 348 24.54 9.20 -14.85
CA HIS A 348 23.35 9.33 -15.67
C HIS A 348 22.91 7.96 -16.17
N GLY A 349 21.63 7.83 -16.47
CA GLY A 349 21.09 6.56 -16.92
C GLY A 349 19.61 6.64 -17.31
N HIS A 350 19.09 5.49 -17.68
CA HIS A 350 17.67 5.32 -17.92
C HIS A 350 17.27 3.85 -17.72
N ASP A 351 16.00 3.67 -17.35
CA ASP A 351 15.34 2.37 -17.27
C ASP A 351 14.05 2.40 -18.06
N ASN A 352 13.78 1.34 -18.82
CA ASN A 352 12.52 1.15 -19.53
C ASN A 352 11.91 -0.21 -19.17
N THR A 353 10.64 -0.23 -18.77
CA THR A 353 9.99 -1.43 -18.19
C THR A 353 8.61 -1.65 -18.77
N PRO A 354 8.48 -2.04 -20.06
CA PRO A 354 7.22 -2.48 -20.61
C PRO A 354 6.75 -3.81 -20.01
N SER A 355 5.46 -3.90 -19.71
CA SER A 355 4.82 -5.11 -19.19
C SER A 355 3.43 -5.33 -19.77
N LEU A 356 3.06 -6.59 -19.97
CA LEU A 356 1.73 -7.01 -20.37
C LEU A 356 1.17 -7.98 -19.33
N ASP A 357 0.01 -7.65 -18.80
CA ASP A 357 -0.70 -8.40 -17.77
C ASP A 357 -2.04 -8.89 -18.35
N LEU A 358 -2.23 -10.20 -18.38
CA LEU A 358 -3.42 -10.87 -18.86
C LEU A 358 -4.11 -11.56 -17.69
N TYR A 359 -5.34 -11.17 -17.42
CA TYR A 359 -6.11 -11.67 -16.30
C TYR A 359 -7.44 -12.27 -16.73
N PHE A 360 -7.80 -13.39 -16.10
CA PHE A 360 -9.09 -14.05 -16.24
C PHE A 360 -9.67 -14.39 -14.88
N GLN A 361 -10.97 -14.15 -14.68
CA GLN A 361 -11.70 -14.65 -13.52
C GLN A 361 -13.04 -15.21 -13.94
N THR A 362 -13.52 -16.21 -13.18
CA THR A 362 -14.85 -16.77 -13.36
C THR A 362 -15.45 -17.24 -12.04
N GLU A 363 -16.77 -17.08 -11.93
CA GLU A 363 -17.59 -17.65 -10.87
C GLU A 363 -18.19 -18.97 -11.36
N LEU A 364 -17.96 -20.04 -10.62
CA LEU A 364 -18.50 -21.37 -10.85
C LEU A 364 -19.72 -21.60 -9.94
N ALA A 365 -20.41 -22.74 -10.13
CA ALA A 365 -21.49 -23.15 -9.25
C ALA A 365 -21.03 -23.28 -7.78
N HIS A 366 -21.97 -23.21 -6.82
CA HIS A 366 -21.73 -23.40 -5.39
C HIS A 366 -20.73 -22.40 -4.77
N ASN A 367 -20.78 -21.13 -5.18
CA ASN A 367 -19.93 -20.04 -4.65
C ASN A 367 -18.41 -20.34 -4.75
N GLN A 368 -18.01 -20.91 -5.87
CA GLN A 368 -16.62 -21.17 -6.21
C GLN A 368 -16.11 -20.09 -7.17
N HIS A 369 -14.85 -19.70 -7.03
CA HIS A 369 -14.20 -18.69 -7.87
C HIS A 369 -12.84 -19.20 -8.33
N LEU A 370 -12.54 -18.96 -9.60
CA LEU A 370 -11.23 -19.19 -10.20
C LEU A 370 -10.65 -17.89 -10.71
N TYR A 371 -9.35 -17.71 -10.48
CA TYR A 371 -8.57 -16.56 -10.93
C TYR A 371 -7.30 -17.05 -11.58
N PHE A 372 -6.94 -16.45 -12.72
CA PHE A 372 -5.67 -16.67 -13.42
C PHE A 372 -5.06 -15.34 -13.80
N ASP A 373 -3.75 -15.24 -13.64
CA ASP A 373 -2.97 -14.06 -13.96
C ASP A 373 -1.67 -14.47 -14.65
N LEU A 374 -1.35 -13.82 -15.76
CA LEU A 374 -0.12 -14.06 -16.53
C LEU A 374 0.49 -12.72 -16.90
N ILE A 375 1.72 -12.46 -16.42
CA ILE A 375 2.41 -11.21 -16.66
C ILE A 375 3.75 -11.49 -17.31
N GLY A 376 4.01 -10.81 -18.42
CA GLY A 376 5.32 -10.71 -19.03
C GLY A 376 5.90 -9.32 -18.83
N THR A 377 7.15 -9.20 -18.37
CA THR A 377 7.87 -7.94 -18.20
C THR A 377 9.24 -8.02 -18.84
N TYR A 378 9.61 -6.97 -19.56
CA TYR A 378 10.98 -6.74 -20.04
C TYR A 378 11.52 -5.48 -19.37
N ILE A 379 12.73 -5.52 -18.84
CA ILE A 379 13.40 -4.39 -18.23
C ILE A 379 14.73 -4.19 -18.98
N ASN A 380 14.91 -2.99 -19.54
CA ASN A 380 16.16 -2.52 -20.10
C ASN A 380 16.67 -1.36 -19.27
N SER A 381 17.90 -1.46 -18.79
CA SER A 381 18.52 -0.48 -17.92
C SER A 381 19.91 -0.12 -18.42
N HIS A 382 20.22 1.16 -18.38
CA HIS A 382 21.55 1.71 -18.70
C HIS A 382 21.97 2.66 -17.59
N SER A 383 23.22 2.55 -17.12
CA SER A 383 23.81 3.45 -16.14
C SER A 383 25.28 3.69 -16.46
N GLN A 384 25.68 4.95 -16.49
CA GLN A 384 27.07 5.37 -16.65
C GLN A 384 27.50 6.26 -15.51
N ARG A 385 28.65 5.98 -14.90
CA ARG A 385 29.24 6.76 -13.81
C ARG A 385 30.68 7.15 -14.18
N THR A 386 31.05 8.39 -13.86
CA THR A 386 32.43 8.89 -13.92
C THR A 386 32.78 9.57 -12.61
N TYR A 387 33.73 9.00 -11.88
CA TYR A 387 34.32 9.57 -10.67
C TYR A 387 35.74 10.03 -10.96
N THR A 388 36.08 11.25 -10.54
CA THR A 388 37.42 11.82 -10.73
C THR A 388 37.90 12.38 -9.40
N LEU A 389 39.13 12.04 -9.01
CA LEU A 389 39.86 12.60 -7.90
C LEU A 389 41.11 13.29 -8.42
N SER A 390 41.22 14.60 -8.31
CA SER A 390 42.34 15.41 -8.81
C SER A 390 42.97 16.24 -7.70
N SER A 391 44.27 16.47 -7.83
CA SER A 391 45.07 17.30 -6.93
C SER A 391 46.12 18.05 -7.74
N THR A 392 46.63 19.13 -7.21
CA THR A 392 47.78 19.86 -7.80
C THR A 392 49.13 19.13 -7.62
N THR A 393 49.18 18.19 -6.69
CA THR A 393 50.41 17.49 -6.27
C THR A 393 50.48 16.03 -6.70
N GLN A 394 49.35 15.44 -7.11
CA GLN A 394 49.26 14.01 -7.45
C GLN A 394 48.55 13.80 -8.80
N PRO A 395 48.81 12.70 -9.49
CA PRO A 395 48.13 12.36 -10.72
C PRO A 395 46.63 12.22 -10.51
N THR A 396 45.84 12.68 -11.48
CA THR A 396 44.39 12.52 -11.47
C THR A 396 44.02 11.03 -11.53
N GLN A 397 43.16 10.59 -10.62
CA GLN A 397 42.58 9.25 -10.59
C GLN A 397 41.16 9.30 -11.13
N MET A 398 40.83 8.35 -12.00
CA MET A 398 39.51 8.28 -12.64
C MET A 398 38.95 6.85 -12.54
N ILE A 399 37.67 6.78 -12.16
CA ILE A 399 36.89 5.55 -12.17
C ILE A 399 35.73 5.76 -13.16
N ALA A 400 35.65 4.90 -14.15
CA ALA A 400 34.56 4.86 -15.13
C ALA A 400 33.83 3.53 -15.01
N SER A 401 32.51 3.56 -14.99
CA SER A 401 31.65 2.37 -14.95
C SER A 401 30.46 2.57 -15.86
N ILE A 402 30.25 1.62 -16.76
CA ILE A 402 29.06 1.53 -17.61
C ILE A 402 28.39 0.20 -17.30
N THR A 403 27.08 0.22 -17.12
CA THR A 403 26.30 -0.99 -16.84
C THR A 403 25.09 -1.01 -17.74
N ASP A 404 24.96 -2.06 -18.53
CA ASP A 404 23.81 -2.36 -19.38
C ASP A 404 23.14 -3.63 -18.86
N GLY A 405 21.84 -3.56 -18.59
CA GLY A 405 21.06 -4.67 -18.07
C GLY A 405 19.83 -4.96 -18.91
N ASN A 406 19.63 -6.25 -19.16
CA ASN A 406 18.42 -6.76 -19.80
C ASN A 406 17.82 -7.85 -18.91
N LYS A 407 16.57 -7.68 -18.50
CA LYS A 407 15.86 -8.65 -17.69
C LYS A 407 14.53 -9.01 -18.32
N TYR A 408 14.25 -10.29 -18.36
CA TYR A 408 12.98 -10.87 -18.80
C TYR A 408 12.34 -11.59 -17.63
N SER A 409 11.08 -11.34 -17.36
CA SER A 409 10.34 -12.10 -16.35
C SER A 409 8.96 -12.53 -16.84
N ILE A 410 8.54 -13.69 -16.38
CA ILE A 410 7.19 -14.18 -16.55
C ILE A 410 6.64 -14.62 -15.18
N ILE A 411 5.42 -14.18 -14.86
CA ILE A 411 4.73 -14.52 -13.62
C ILE A 411 3.41 -15.16 -14.00
N GLY A 412 3.18 -16.38 -13.52
CA GLY A 412 1.91 -17.07 -13.63
C GLY A 412 1.32 -17.34 -12.25
N GLU A 413 0.04 -16.99 -12.02
CA GLU A 413 -0.65 -17.24 -10.77
C GLU A 413 -2.06 -17.78 -11.03
N GLY A 414 -2.43 -18.83 -10.28
CA GLY A 414 -3.78 -19.38 -10.25
C GLY A 414 -4.30 -19.47 -8.82
N ILE A 415 -5.54 -19.02 -8.58
CA ILE A 415 -6.19 -19.13 -7.27
C ILE A 415 -7.57 -19.74 -7.45
N TYR A 416 -7.90 -20.71 -6.58
CA TYR A 416 -9.23 -21.25 -6.37
C TYR A 416 -9.73 -20.85 -4.99
N GLU A 417 -10.94 -20.30 -4.92
CA GLU A 417 -11.63 -19.97 -3.66
C GLU A 417 -13.02 -20.63 -3.64
N ARG A 418 -13.39 -21.17 -2.48
CA ARG A 418 -14.73 -21.64 -2.20
C ARG A 418 -15.27 -20.97 -0.95
N MET A 419 -16.39 -20.28 -1.11
CA MET A 419 -17.11 -19.63 -0.02
C MET A 419 -18.15 -20.58 0.55
N PHE A 420 -18.16 -20.73 1.87
CA PHE A 420 -19.21 -21.38 2.64
C PHE A 420 -19.99 -20.30 3.42
N LYS A 421 -20.99 -20.68 4.19
CA LYS A 421 -21.81 -19.72 4.95
C LYS A 421 -20.96 -18.83 5.86
N ASP A 422 -20.10 -19.44 6.69
CA ASP A 422 -19.28 -18.75 7.69
C ASP A 422 -17.78 -19.05 7.54
N SER A 423 -17.37 -19.62 6.41
CA SER A 423 -15.97 -19.97 6.16
C SER A 423 -15.59 -19.86 4.69
N LYS A 424 -14.30 -19.78 4.43
CA LYS A 424 -13.70 -19.71 3.10
C LYS A 424 -12.47 -20.62 3.05
N LEU A 425 -12.36 -21.39 1.99
CA LEU A 425 -11.17 -22.16 1.64
C LEU A 425 -10.53 -21.56 0.39
N SER A 426 -9.24 -21.37 0.43
CA SER A 426 -8.45 -20.84 -0.69
C SER A 426 -7.25 -21.73 -0.97
N PHE A 427 -6.97 -21.97 -2.25
CA PHE A 427 -5.72 -22.59 -2.74
C PHE A 427 -5.10 -21.65 -3.77
N GLY A 428 -3.80 -21.46 -3.70
CA GLY A 428 -3.08 -20.66 -4.67
C GLY A 428 -1.77 -21.29 -5.09
N LEU A 429 -1.39 -21.07 -6.34
CA LEU A 429 -0.11 -21.42 -6.92
C LEU A 429 0.40 -20.23 -7.72
N LYS A 430 1.60 -19.76 -7.41
CA LYS A 430 2.31 -18.71 -8.13
C LYS A 430 3.68 -19.21 -8.55
N HIS A 431 4.07 -18.94 -9.79
CA HIS A 431 5.41 -19.18 -10.30
C HIS A 431 5.93 -17.92 -10.97
N THR A 432 7.15 -17.54 -10.61
CA THR A 432 7.90 -16.45 -11.23
C THR A 432 9.17 -17.01 -11.79
N GLN A 433 9.45 -16.75 -13.08
CA GLN A 433 10.69 -17.10 -13.74
C GLN A 433 11.35 -15.82 -14.25
N MET A 434 12.63 -15.61 -13.95
CA MET A 434 13.38 -14.43 -14.35
C MET A 434 14.71 -14.85 -14.99
N TYR A 435 15.08 -14.14 -16.03
CA TYR A 435 16.38 -14.23 -16.68
C TYR A 435 16.98 -12.83 -16.81
N THR A 436 18.21 -12.64 -16.35
CA THR A 436 18.93 -11.37 -16.37
C THR A 436 20.27 -11.53 -17.06
N ASN A 437 20.59 -10.58 -17.93
CA ASN A 437 21.89 -10.46 -18.61
C ASN A 437 22.39 -9.03 -18.40
N ASN A 438 23.44 -8.88 -17.58
CA ASN A 438 24.05 -7.60 -17.27
C ASN A 438 25.48 -7.56 -17.77
N THR A 439 25.82 -6.50 -18.50
CA THR A 439 27.18 -6.21 -18.97
C THR A 439 27.72 -5.03 -18.19
N TYR A 440 28.92 -5.18 -17.68
CA TYR A 440 29.69 -4.15 -16.98
C TYR A 440 30.92 -3.81 -17.79
N ASP A 441 31.18 -2.52 -18.01
CA ASP A 441 32.31 -2.01 -18.77
C ASP A 441 32.95 -0.79 -18.05
N GLY A 442 34.10 -0.36 -18.52
CA GLY A 442 34.92 0.71 -17.91
C GLY A 442 36.16 0.16 -17.22
N ASN A 443 36.38 0.50 -15.93
CA ASN A 443 37.53 -0.03 -15.18
C ASN A 443 37.49 -1.55 -14.99
N ILE A 444 36.28 -2.11 -14.98
CA ILE A 444 36.01 -3.54 -14.81
C ILE A 444 35.16 -3.99 -15.97
N GLN A 445 35.57 -5.06 -16.65
CA GLN A 445 34.78 -5.71 -17.70
C GLN A 445 34.23 -7.04 -17.18
N SER A 446 32.92 -7.21 -17.23
CA SER A 446 32.27 -8.44 -16.80
C SER A 446 30.91 -8.61 -17.45
N GLN A 447 30.49 -9.86 -17.63
CA GLN A 447 29.14 -10.21 -18.05
C GLN A 447 28.55 -11.16 -17.02
N VAL A 448 27.33 -10.88 -16.55
CA VAL A 448 26.64 -11.66 -15.54
C VAL A 448 25.28 -12.11 -16.06
N ASN A 449 25.13 -13.43 -16.18
CA ASN A 449 23.86 -14.06 -16.50
C ASN A 449 23.29 -14.74 -15.27
N MET A 450 22.05 -14.41 -14.93
CA MET A 450 21.35 -15.02 -13.80
C MET A 450 20.00 -15.60 -14.25
N ASN A 451 19.69 -16.78 -13.73
CA ASN A 451 18.40 -17.44 -13.91
C ASN A 451 17.81 -17.70 -12.53
N THR A 452 16.68 -17.07 -12.21
CA THR A 452 16.05 -17.19 -10.92
C THR A 452 14.59 -17.61 -11.05
N ALA A 453 14.13 -18.45 -10.13
CA ALA A 453 12.74 -18.85 -10.08
C ALA A 453 12.21 -18.88 -8.66
N GLU A 454 10.97 -18.46 -8.50
CA GLU A 454 10.22 -18.58 -7.25
C GLU A 454 8.90 -19.30 -7.51
N THR A 455 8.64 -20.35 -6.74
CA THR A 455 7.35 -21.07 -6.78
C THR A 455 6.75 -21.05 -5.39
N PHE A 456 5.53 -20.54 -5.26
CA PHE A 456 4.78 -20.47 -4.01
C PHE A 456 3.43 -21.15 -4.15
N ALA A 457 3.18 -22.15 -3.34
CA ALA A 457 1.89 -22.81 -3.23
C ALA A 457 1.35 -22.68 -1.80
N TYR A 458 0.05 -22.45 -1.64
CA TYR A 458 -0.55 -22.30 -0.32
C TYR A 458 -1.99 -22.80 -0.26
N THR A 459 -2.40 -23.12 0.96
CA THR A 459 -3.80 -23.29 1.34
C THR A 459 -4.13 -22.40 2.54
N GLU A 460 -5.33 -21.86 2.58
CA GLU A 460 -5.81 -20.99 3.64
C GLU A 460 -7.26 -21.32 3.98
N TRP A 461 -7.52 -21.60 5.24
CA TRP A 461 -8.84 -21.79 5.81
C TRP A 461 -9.18 -20.62 6.73
N MET A 462 -10.26 -19.97 6.44
CA MET A 462 -10.79 -18.85 7.21
C MET A 462 -12.20 -19.19 7.69
N SER A 463 -12.50 -18.93 8.97
CA SER A 463 -13.82 -19.22 9.52
C SER A 463 -14.16 -18.29 10.68
N LYS A 464 -15.45 -18.21 10.97
CA LYS A 464 -15.99 -17.43 12.08
C LYS A 464 -16.68 -18.35 13.08
N LEU A 465 -16.29 -18.25 14.36
CA LEU A 465 -16.89 -18.97 15.47
C LEU A 465 -17.41 -17.95 16.50
N GLY A 466 -18.71 -17.64 16.42
CA GLY A 466 -19.32 -16.62 17.25
C GLY A 466 -18.65 -15.23 17.05
N LYS A 467 -18.00 -14.72 18.10
CA LYS A 467 -17.27 -13.44 18.11
C LYS A 467 -15.81 -13.55 17.64
N LEU A 468 -15.30 -14.76 17.45
CA LEU A 468 -13.94 -15.04 17.00
C LEU A 468 -13.93 -15.34 15.50
N THR A 469 -13.09 -14.65 14.76
CA THR A 469 -12.70 -14.99 13.39
C THR A 469 -11.27 -15.50 13.40
N TYR A 470 -10.99 -16.59 12.72
CA TYR A 470 -9.64 -17.14 12.63
C TYR A 470 -9.29 -17.51 11.21
N THR A 471 -8.01 -17.41 10.89
CA THR A 471 -7.43 -17.82 9.62
C THR A 471 -6.22 -18.70 9.89
N LEU A 472 -6.23 -19.91 9.31
CA LEU A 472 -5.12 -20.85 9.32
C LEU A 472 -4.59 -20.94 7.89
N GLY A 473 -3.34 -20.57 7.69
CA GLY A 473 -2.66 -20.63 6.42
C GLY A 473 -1.42 -21.51 6.48
N LEU A 474 -1.18 -22.26 5.42
CA LEU A 474 0.04 -23.03 5.23
C LEU A 474 0.51 -22.85 3.79
N GLY A 475 1.71 -22.30 3.63
CA GLY A 475 2.36 -22.14 2.33
C GLY A 475 3.67 -22.89 2.24
N GLY A 476 4.05 -23.29 1.05
CA GLY A 476 5.37 -23.82 0.71
C GLY A 476 5.98 -22.98 -0.41
N MET A 477 7.20 -22.50 -0.23
CA MET A 477 7.90 -21.65 -1.18
C MET A 477 9.21 -22.31 -1.58
N ARG A 478 9.47 -22.37 -2.88
CA ARG A 478 10.76 -22.76 -3.44
C ARG A 478 11.40 -21.56 -4.08
N ILE A 479 12.63 -21.24 -3.69
CA ILE A 479 13.47 -20.21 -4.31
C ILE A 479 14.62 -20.94 -5.00
N TYR A 480 14.87 -20.60 -6.26
CA TYR A 480 15.94 -21.15 -7.09
C TYR A 480 16.73 -20.03 -7.74
N ASN A 481 18.05 -20.08 -7.60
CA ASN A 481 18.99 -19.15 -8.23
C ASN A 481 20.09 -19.94 -8.92
N HIS A 482 20.45 -19.53 -10.13
CA HIS A 482 21.53 -20.07 -10.92
C HIS A 482 22.33 -18.95 -11.58
N GLN A 483 23.62 -18.89 -11.25
CA GLN A 483 24.60 -17.96 -11.82
C GLN A 483 25.91 -18.69 -12.06
N HIS A 484 26.38 -18.72 -13.30
CA HIS A 484 27.54 -19.53 -13.72
C HIS A 484 27.38 -20.99 -13.25
N ASP A 485 28.38 -21.52 -12.53
CA ASP A 485 28.37 -22.90 -12.00
C ASP A 485 27.61 -23.05 -10.67
N LYS A 486 27.14 -21.96 -10.08
CA LYS A 486 26.47 -21.95 -8.77
C LYS A 486 24.96 -22.12 -8.91
N LYS A 487 24.43 -23.14 -8.27
CA LYS A 487 22.98 -23.42 -8.15
C LYS A 487 22.59 -23.43 -6.70
N LEU A 488 21.62 -22.60 -6.32
CA LEU A 488 21.04 -22.56 -4.99
C LEU A 488 19.56 -22.88 -5.09
N SER A 489 19.07 -23.79 -4.24
CA SER A 489 17.65 -24.09 -4.14
C SER A 489 17.29 -24.23 -2.68
N LYS A 490 16.25 -23.49 -2.23
CA LYS A 490 15.77 -23.51 -0.85
C LYS A 490 14.27 -23.71 -0.82
N PHE A 491 13.80 -24.61 0.03
CA PHE A 491 12.38 -24.78 0.37
C PHE A 491 12.11 -24.17 1.73
N ILE A 492 11.00 -23.44 1.84
CA ILE A 492 10.61 -22.70 3.04
C ILE A 492 9.13 -22.97 3.30
N LEU A 493 8.82 -23.39 4.53
CA LEU A 493 7.45 -23.51 4.99
C LEU A 493 7.00 -22.17 5.56
N ARG A 494 5.79 -21.71 5.18
CA ARG A 494 5.21 -20.41 5.54
C ARG A 494 3.86 -20.59 6.27
N PRO A 495 3.87 -21.01 7.55
CA PRO A 495 2.66 -21.06 8.36
C PRO A 495 2.18 -19.63 8.69
N LYS A 496 0.86 -19.47 8.80
CA LYS A 496 0.22 -18.21 9.20
C LYS A 496 -0.99 -18.51 10.08
N LEU A 497 -1.08 -17.77 11.19
CA LEU A 497 -2.24 -17.74 12.07
C LEU A 497 -2.71 -16.29 12.21
N SER A 498 -4.00 -16.03 11.97
CA SER A 498 -4.62 -14.74 12.28
C SER A 498 -5.87 -14.96 13.11
N LEU A 499 -6.04 -14.18 14.15
CA LEU A 499 -7.18 -14.21 15.07
C LEU A 499 -7.75 -12.79 15.18
N ALA A 500 -9.07 -12.64 15.11
CA ALA A 500 -9.77 -11.40 15.37
C ALA A 500 -10.95 -11.67 16.28
N TYR A 501 -10.93 -11.11 17.49
CA TYR A 501 -11.96 -11.25 18.48
C TYR A 501 -12.69 -9.93 18.70
N GLN A 502 -14.00 -9.95 18.53
CA GLN A 502 -14.88 -8.78 18.67
C GLN A 502 -15.86 -8.99 19.84
N PRO A 503 -15.46 -8.67 21.09
CA PRO A 503 -16.29 -8.87 22.28
C PRO A 503 -17.58 -8.05 22.24
N CYS A 504 -17.50 -6.84 21.69
CA CYS A 504 -18.63 -5.93 21.47
C CYS A 504 -18.43 -5.13 20.19
N ASN A 505 -19.41 -4.35 19.79
CA ASN A 505 -19.46 -3.69 18.50
C ASN A 505 -18.35 -2.66 18.24
N ASN A 506 -17.75 -2.11 19.28
CA ASN A 506 -16.77 -1.02 19.24
C ASN A 506 -15.38 -1.44 19.68
N VAL A 507 -15.16 -2.71 20.02
CA VAL A 507 -13.84 -3.23 20.40
C VAL A 507 -13.47 -4.40 19.51
N THR A 508 -12.28 -4.37 18.93
CA THR A 508 -11.71 -5.49 18.17
C THR A 508 -10.27 -5.73 18.62
N LEU A 509 -9.99 -6.93 19.07
CA LEU A 509 -8.65 -7.42 19.38
C LEU A 509 -8.19 -8.33 18.25
N LYS A 510 -6.97 -8.11 17.73
CA LYS A 510 -6.41 -8.91 16.64
C LYS A 510 -5.00 -9.39 16.99
N TYR A 511 -4.71 -10.60 16.57
CA TYR A 511 -3.38 -11.19 16.60
C TYR A 511 -3.06 -11.80 15.24
N GLN A 512 -1.82 -11.62 14.77
CA GLN A 512 -1.29 -12.30 13.60
C GLN A 512 0.13 -12.78 13.88
N GLY A 513 0.37 -14.06 13.63
CA GLY A 513 1.71 -14.65 13.65
C GLY A 513 1.99 -15.37 12.33
N TYR A 514 3.16 -15.13 11.73
CA TYR A 514 3.52 -15.80 10.49
C TYR A 514 5.03 -15.95 10.33
N VAL A 515 5.40 -16.98 9.57
CA VAL A 515 6.75 -17.15 9.03
C VAL A 515 6.73 -16.79 7.57
N SER A 516 7.71 -16.02 7.12
CA SER A 516 7.90 -15.67 5.72
C SER A 516 9.38 -15.73 5.35
N ALA A 517 9.68 -15.48 4.08
CA ALA A 517 11.05 -15.44 3.59
C ALA A 517 11.18 -14.48 2.44
N TYR A 518 12.40 -13.98 2.23
CA TYR A 518 12.76 -13.21 1.04
C TYR A 518 14.07 -13.73 0.45
N ALA A 519 14.17 -13.63 -0.88
CA ALA A 519 15.37 -13.95 -1.62
C ALA A 519 16.35 -12.77 -1.57
N PRO A 520 17.67 -13.01 -1.74
CA PRO A 520 18.61 -11.94 -2.06
C PRO A 520 18.19 -11.22 -3.36
N SER A 521 18.49 -9.92 -3.46
CA SER A 521 18.32 -9.22 -4.73
C SER A 521 19.29 -9.74 -5.78
N LEU A 522 18.96 -9.55 -7.07
CA LEU A 522 19.83 -9.97 -8.17
C LEU A 522 21.15 -9.19 -8.14
N SER A 523 21.11 -7.90 -7.81
CA SER A 523 22.29 -7.06 -7.66
C SER A 523 23.21 -7.54 -6.55
N ASP A 524 22.66 -7.98 -5.41
CA ASP A 524 23.41 -8.46 -4.26
C ASP A 524 24.12 -9.79 -4.52
N MET A 525 23.51 -10.63 -5.36
CA MET A 525 24.10 -11.91 -5.78
C MET A 525 25.12 -11.79 -6.92
N SER A 526 25.26 -10.62 -7.52
CA SER A 526 26.24 -10.40 -8.59
C SER A 526 27.67 -10.72 -8.11
N ASN A 527 28.47 -11.39 -8.91
CA ASN A 527 29.89 -11.66 -8.59
C ASN A 527 30.83 -10.53 -9.02
N VAL A 528 30.28 -9.40 -9.44
CA VAL A 528 31.03 -8.22 -9.91
C VAL A 528 31.57 -7.43 -8.73
N SER A 529 32.75 -6.85 -8.89
CA SER A 529 33.31 -5.85 -8.00
C SER A 529 33.35 -4.50 -8.73
N GLN A 530 32.88 -3.44 -8.07
CA GLN A 530 32.92 -2.08 -8.64
C GLN A 530 33.60 -1.13 -7.66
N ASP A 531 34.52 -0.31 -8.15
CA ASP A 531 35.16 0.71 -7.34
C ASP A 531 34.14 1.79 -6.91
N ILE A 532 34.08 2.04 -5.62
CA ILE A 532 33.34 3.17 -5.05
C ILE A 532 34.19 4.43 -5.19
N ASP A 533 35.43 4.33 -4.71
CA ASP A 533 36.47 5.35 -4.76
C ASP A 533 37.86 4.67 -4.75
N VAL A 534 38.89 5.44 -4.47
CA VAL A 534 40.30 4.95 -4.49
C VAL A 534 40.61 3.97 -3.34
N TYR A 535 39.85 4.01 -2.24
CA TYR A 535 40.03 3.16 -1.06
C TYR A 535 39.01 2.06 -0.92
N GLN A 536 37.87 2.21 -1.57
CA GLN A 536 36.72 1.33 -1.38
C GLN A 536 36.27 0.68 -2.68
N LEU A 537 35.83 -0.56 -2.58
CA LEU A 537 35.08 -1.23 -3.65
C LEU A 537 33.83 -1.89 -3.08
N ARG A 538 32.80 -1.97 -3.89
CA ARG A 538 31.61 -2.76 -3.64
C ARG A 538 31.70 -4.09 -4.35
N LYS A 539 31.37 -5.17 -3.63
CA LYS A 539 31.36 -6.53 -4.17
C LYS A 539 30.08 -7.23 -3.78
N GLY A 540 29.40 -7.81 -4.75
CA GLY A 540 28.25 -8.68 -4.45
C GLY A 540 28.69 -10.04 -3.92
N ASN A 541 27.72 -10.83 -3.41
CA ASN A 541 27.98 -12.13 -2.82
C ASN A 541 27.06 -13.21 -3.44
N PRO A 542 27.56 -14.00 -4.40
CA PRO A 542 26.75 -15.06 -5.06
C PRO A 542 26.44 -16.24 -4.15
N ASN A 543 26.95 -16.27 -2.92
CA ASN A 543 26.68 -17.34 -1.95
C ASN A 543 25.53 -17.02 -0.98
N LEU A 544 24.88 -15.85 -1.16
CA LEU A 544 23.78 -15.44 -0.30
C LEU A 544 22.63 -16.42 -0.31
N LYS A 545 22.13 -16.71 0.89
CA LYS A 545 20.98 -17.59 1.12
C LYS A 545 19.76 -16.74 1.43
N SER A 546 18.58 -17.20 1.02
CA SER A 546 17.31 -16.58 1.37
C SER A 546 17.14 -16.50 2.88
N VAL A 547 16.62 -15.37 3.35
CA VAL A 547 16.35 -15.08 4.75
C VAL A 547 14.99 -15.63 5.14
N THR A 548 14.88 -16.16 6.34
CA THR A 548 13.60 -16.54 6.95
C THR A 548 13.33 -15.60 8.11
N PHE A 549 12.12 -15.06 8.19
CA PHE A 549 11.73 -14.20 9.29
C PHE A 549 10.40 -14.61 9.92
N VAL A 550 10.25 -14.30 11.18
CA VAL A 550 9.04 -14.50 11.98
C VAL A 550 8.50 -13.15 12.39
N SER A 551 7.20 -12.92 12.21
CA SER A 551 6.54 -11.72 12.68
C SER A 551 5.36 -12.06 13.57
N ASN A 552 5.21 -11.30 14.66
CA ASN A 552 4.07 -11.34 15.56
C ASN A 552 3.50 -9.95 15.72
N GLU A 553 2.20 -9.81 15.52
CA GLU A 553 1.48 -8.54 15.55
C GLU A 553 0.29 -8.64 16.48
N LEU A 554 0.07 -7.61 17.28
CA LEU A 554 -1.08 -7.47 18.16
C LEU A 554 -1.69 -6.09 17.95
N SER A 555 -3.01 -6.02 17.82
CA SER A 555 -3.71 -4.73 17.78
C SER A 555 -5.01 -4.76 18.58
N LEU A 556 -5.31 -3.63 19.21
CA LEU A 556 -6.56 -3.36 19.89
C LEU A 556 -7.16 -2.10 19.25
N ASN A 557 -8.37 -2.21 18.71
CA ASN A 557 -9.10 -1.09 18.14
C ASN A 557 -10.36 -0.83 18.96
N TRP A 558 -10.58 0.42 19.36
CA TRP A 558 -11.77 0.87 20.06
C TRP A 558 -12.28 2.16 19.41
N GLY A 559 -13.57 2.21 19.09
CA GLY A 559 -14.18 3.35 18.41
C GLY A 559 -15.44 3.84 19.10
N THR A 560 -15.63 5.16 19.11
CA THR A 560 -16.83 5.86 19.59
C THR A 560 -17.35 6.83 18.52
N LYS A 561 -18.37 7.63 18.86
CA LYS A 561 -18.90 8.65 17.94
C LYS A 561 -17.94 9.82 17.72
N TRP A 562 -16.96 10.04 18.60
CA TRP A 562 -16.10 11.23 18.58
C TRP A 562 -14.62 10.91 18.75
N CYS A 563 -14.27 9.65 19.02
CA CYS A 563 -12.89 9.22 19.23
C CYS A 563 -12.70 7.78 18.76
N ASP A 564 -11.64 7.53 17.98
CA ASP A 564 -11.14 6.20 17.67
C ASP A 564 -9.74 6.05 18.25
N LEU A 565 -9.49 4.93 18.91
CA LEU A 565 -8.20 4.55 19.49
C LEU A 565 -7.75 3.23 18.88
N SER A 566 -6.52 3.16 18.38
CA SER A 566 -5.89 1.92 17.95
C SER A 566 -4.51 1.78 18.60
N LEU A 567 -4.31 0.68 19.33
CA LEU A 567 -3.01 0.28 19.83
C LEU A 567 -2.46 -0.82 18.92
N PHE A 568 -1.20 -0.72 18.54
CA PHE A 568 -0.53 -1.70 17.69
C PHE A 568 0.87 -1.99 18.20
N GLY A 569 1.26 -3.26 18.17
CA GLY A 569 2.61 -3.72 18.44
C GLY A 569 3.02 -4.80 17.47
N ARG A 570 4.24 -4.70 16.94
CA ARG A 570 4.86 -5.71 16.06
C ARG A 570 6.24 -6.06 16.60
N TYR A 571 6.51 -7.35 16.71
CA TYR A 571 7.85 -7.86 16.91
C TYR A 571 8.22 -8.78 15.75
N SER A 572 9.35 -8.50 15.08
CA SER A 572 9.90 -9.35 14.03
C SER A 572 11.34 -9.78 14.33
N TYR A 573 11.66 -10.99 13.90
CA TYR A 573 12.95 -11.62 14.03
C TYR A 573 13.38 -12.19 12.69
N ASP A 574 14.50 -11.71 12.15
CA ASP A 574 15.13 -12.21 10.93
C ASP A 574 16.28 -13.15 11.31
N SER A 575 16.22 -14.37 10.79
CA SER A 575 17.26 -15.37 10.96
C SER A 575 18.21 -15.32 9.76
N TYR A 576 19.47 -15.10 10.03
CA TYR A 576 20.52 -14.94 9.02
C TYR A 576 20.18 -13.84 7.98
N PRO A 577 19.86 -12.61 8.42
CA PRO A 577 19.53 -11.50 7.53
C PRO A 577 20.72 -11.16 6.63
N ILE A 578 20.41 -10.67 5.43
CA ILE A 578 21.42 -10.15 4.50
C ILE A 578 21.74 -8.73 4.92
N MET A 579 22.90 -8.53 5.53
CA MET A 579 23.32 -7.21 6.04
C MET A 579 24.79 -6.97 5.67
N GLU A 580 25.22 -5.70 5.82
CA GLU A 580 26.55 -5.23 5.43
C GLU A 580 27.65 -5.98 6.17
N GLU A 581 28.77 -6.13 5.49
CA GLU A 581 30.04 -6.57 6.01
C GLU A 581 31.17 -5.78 5.33
N THR A 582 32.14 -5.33 6.13
CA THR A 582 33.31 -4.60 5.62
C THR A 582 34.57 -5.34 6.03
N TYR A 583 35.45 -5.62 5.06
CA TYR A 583 36.76 -6.21 5.31
C TYR A 583 37.83 -5.56 4.43
N ILE A 584 39.11 -5.82 4.72
CA ILE A 584 40.23 -5.31 3.91
C ILE A 584 40.73 -6.42 3.01
N ASP A 585 40.84 -6.15 1.71
CA ASP A 585 41.44 -7.03 0.72
C ASP A 585 42.33 -6.22 -0.22
N ASN A 586 43.58 -6.64 -0.41
CA ASN A 586 44.58 -5.98 -1.25
C ASN A 586 44.69 -4.47 -1.01
N GLY A 587 44.59 -4.05 0.27
CA GLY A 587 44.71 -2.65 0.68
C GLY A 587 43.46 -1.79 0.44
N LYS A 588 42.38 -2.35 -0.12
CA LYS A 588 41.07 -1.69 -0.25
C LYS A 588 40.07 -2.20 0.77
N PHE A 589 39.18 -1.33 1.20
CA PHE A 589 38.02 -1.67 2.02
C PHE A 589 36.91 -2.22 1.10
N VAL A 590 36.58 -3.49 1.27
CA VAL A 590 35.53 -4.17 0.51
C VAL A 590 34.22 -4.00 1.26
N ARG A 591 33.29 -3.27 0.67
CA ARG A 591 31.90 -3.20 1.09
C ARG A 591 31.14 -4.35 0.45
N THR A 592 30.69 -5.28 1.24
CA THR A 592 29.90 -6.41 0.78
C THR A 592 28.69 -6.64 1.69
N ILE A 593 27.94 -7.65 1.38
CA ILE A 593 26.82 -8.13 2.22
C ILE A 593 26.95 -9.63 2.43
N ASP A 594 26.51 -10.10 3.58
CA ASP A 594 26.48 -11.53 3.88
C ASP A 594 25.27 -11.88 4.75
N ASN A 595 24.98 -13.16 4.90
CA ASN A 595 23.98 -13.65 5.85
C ASN A 595 24.53 -13.53 7.27
N GLN A 596 24.16 -12.46 7.97
CA GLN A 596 24.60 -12.13 9.32
C GLN A 596 23.86 -12.94 10.39
N LYS A 597 24.11 -12.73 11.70
CA LYS A 597 23.54 -13.60 12.76
C LYS A 597 22.03 -13.45 12.90
N ASN A 598 21.55 -12.26 13.26
CA ASN A 598 20.13 -12.00 13.43
C ASN A 598 19.83 -10.51 13.47
N PHE A 599 18.55 -10.18 13.22
CA PHE A 599 18.02 -8.85 13.35
C PHE A 599 16.66 -8.88 14.06
N HIS A 600 16.48 -7.99 15.03
CA HIS A 600 15.23 -7.83 15.76
C HIS A 600 14.65 -6.44 15.55
N ARG A 601 13.35 -6.38 15.34
CA ARG A 601 12.61 -5.13 15.27
C ARG A 601 11.40 -5.21 16.19
N LEU A 602 11.28 -4.25 17.11
CA LEU A 602 10.07 -3.97 17.88
C LEU A 602 9.52 -2.62 17.45
N HIS A 603 8.27 -2.60 17.05
CA HIS A 603 7.52 -1.36 16.79
C HIS A 603 6.26 -1.34 17.65
N THR A 604 5.97 -0.21 18.29
CA THR A 604 4.71 0.03 19.00
C THR A 604 4.19 1.41 18.67
N GLN A 605 2.88 1.54 18.52
CA GLN A 605 2.23 2.82 18.26
C GLN A 605 0.83 2.89 18.87
N MET A 606 0.34 4.11 19.04
CA MET A 606 -1.01 4.41 19.45
C MET A 606 -1.60 5.45 18.48
N ASP A 607 -2.62 5.07 17.71
CA ASP A 607 -3.37 5.99 16.87
C ASP A 607 -4.55 6.55 17.67
N ILE A 608 -4.60 7.86 17.82
CA ILE A 608 -5.70 8.60 18.45
C ILE A 608 -6.32 9.50 17.39
N LYS A 609 -7.56 9.24 17.01
CA LYS A 609 -8.32 10.08 16.10
C LYS A 609 -9.50 10.71 16.83
N LEU A 610 -9.49 12.03 16.92
CA LEU A 610 -10.56 12.82 17.52
C LEU A 610 -11.38 13.47 16.40
N HIS A 611 -12.70 13.28 16.43
CA HIS A 611 -13.65 13.87 15.49
C HIS A 611 -14.92 14.37 16.19
N PRO A 612 -14.78 15.35 17.11
CA PRO A 612 -15.83 15.76 18.03
C PRO A 612 -17.07 16.35 17.36
N PHE A 613 -16.90 16.84 16.14
CA PHE A 613 -17.96 17.45 15.35
C PHE A 613 -18.21 16.68 14.04
N GLY A 614 -17.99 15.37 14.05
CA GLY A 614 -18.06 14.52 12.87
C GLY A 614 -16.91 14.79 11.87
N ASP A 615 -17.19 14.65 10.59
CA ASP A 615 -16.13 14.68 9.56
C ASP A 615 -15.59 16.07 9.24
N TRP A 616 -16.22 17.16 9.73
CA TRP A 616 -15.74 18.49 9.35
C TRP A 616 -14.49 18.95 10.14
N LEU A 617 -14.23 18.33 11.30
CA LEU A 617 -13.01 18.55 12.07
C LEU A 617 -12.48 17.20 12.58
N SER A 618 -11.27 16.86 12.24
CA SER A 618 -10.60 15.66 12.71
C SER A 618 -9.15 15.93 13.02
N LEU A 619 -8.70 15.45 14.17
CA LEU A 619 -7.30 15.47 14.60
C LEU A 619 -6.84 14.03 14.81
N GLN A 620 -5.80 13.60 14.10
CA GLN A 620 -5.15 12.32 14.30
C GLN A 620 -3.74 12.53 14.86
N LEU A 621 -3.41 11.81 15.92
CA LEU A 621 -2.09 11.78 16.54
C LEU A 621 -1.63 10.33 16.66
N THR A 622 -0.41 10.06 16.22
CA THR A 622 0.18 8.72 16.23
C THR A 622 1.59 8.76 16.84
N PRO A 623 1.72 8.79 18.18
CA PRO A 623 3.00 8.52 18.82
C PRO A 623 3.42 7.07 18.56
N PHE A 624 4.73 6.87 18.32
CA PHE A 624 5.30 5.54 18.09
C PHE A 624 6.66 5.39 18.76
N PHE A 625 7.05 4.13 18.97
CA PHE A 625 8.36 3.74 19.46
C PHE A 625 8.91 2.59 18.61
N ASN A 626 10.19 2.71 18.23
CA ASN A 626 10.94 1.68 17.53
C ASN A 626 12.18 1.26 18.33
N ARG A 627 12.46 -0.05 18.33
CA ARG A 627 13.71 -0.62 18.78
C ARG A 627 14.23 -1.61 17.76
N TYR A 628 15.48 -1.42 17.36
CA TYR A 628 16.23 -2.26 16.44
C TYR A 628 17.42 -2.86 17.16
N ILE A 629 17.71 -4.13 16.92
CA ILE A 629 18.92 -4.83 17.37
C ILE A 629 19.50 -5.55 16.17
N SER A 630 20.68 -5.13 15.73
CA SER A 630 21.36 -5.63 14.55
C SER A 630 22.63 -6.36 14.98
N ASN A 631 22.66 -7.68 14.84
CA ASN A 631 23.79 -8.54 15.22
C ASN A 631 24.43 -9.13 13.96
N GLY A 632 25.60 -8.62 13.61
CA GLY A 632 26.48 -9.17 12.59
C GLY A 632 27.45 -10.20 13.15
N HIS A 633 28.34 -10.72 12.29
CA HIS A 633 29.43 -11.61 12.71
C HIS A 633 30.47 -10.85 13.54
N THR A 634 30.73 -9.60 13.20
CA THR A 634 31.79 -8.76 13.77
C THR A 634 31.28 -7.52 14.51
N TYR A 635 29.94 -7.28 14.51
CA TYR A 635 29.35 -6.10 15.12
C TYR A 635 28.03 -6.41 15.84
N ALA A 636 27.63 -5.48 16.72
CA ALA A 636 26.30 -5.46 17.34
C ALA A 636 25.89 -4.01 17.58
N HIS A 637 24.78 -3.61 16.98
CA HIS A 637 24.23 -2.26 17.07
C HIS A 637 22.81 -2.27 17.60
N THR A 638 22.44 -1.27 18.37
CA THR A 638 21.07 -1.11 18.88
C THR A 638 20.63 0.34 18.72
N LEU A 639 19.43 0.52 18.21
CA LEU A 639 18.78 1.82 18.10
C LEU A 639 17.42 1.79 18.77
N SER A 640 17.09 2.82 19.56
CA SER A 640 15.75 3.06 20.07
C SER A 640 15.36 4.50 19.76
N ASN A 641 14.17 4.70 19.22
CA ASN A 641 13.68 6.05 18.94
C ASN A 641 12.15 6.16 19.15
N TRP A 642 11.74 7.38 19.51
CA TRP A 642 10.35 7.81 19.62
C TRP A 642 10.03 8.79 18.51
N GLY A 643 8.79 8.77 18.07
CA GLY A 643 8.31 9.73 17.09
C GLY A 643 6.83 10.01 17.24
N LEU A 644 6.38 11.00 16.49
CA LEU A 644 4.99 11.43 16.43
C LEU A 644 4.62 11.78 14.99
N ASN A 645 3.50 11.26 14.53
CA ASN A 645 2.81 11.74 13.34
C ASN A 645 1.53 12.46 13.79
N GLY A 646 1.24 13.61 13.21
CA GLY A 646 0.04 14.39 13.47
C GLY A 646 -0.61 14.85 12.17
N ASN A 647 -1.93 14.79 12.10
CA ASN A 647 -2.73 15.26 10.96
C ASN A 647 -3.97 15.96 11.47
N LEU A 648 -4.12 17.23 11.14
CA LEU A 648 -5.31 18.04 11.37
C LEU A 648 -6.04 18.23 10.04
N LEU A 649 -7.31 17.87 9.99
CA LEU A 649 -8.18 18.02 8.82
C LEU A 649 -9.40 18.87 9.21
N VAL A 650 -9.65 19.94 8.46
CA VAL A 650 -10.86 20.76 8.57
C VAL A 650 -11.53 20.83 7.20
N MET A 651 -12.79 20.42 7.13
CA MET A 651 -13.61 20.43 5.92
C MET A 651 -14.84 21.31 6.13
N TYR A 652 -14.90 22.47 5.47
CA TYR A 652 -16.03 23.38 5.58
C TYR A 652 -16.54 23.82 4.19
N LYS A 653 -17.72 23.37 3.83
CA LYS A 653 -18.33 23.60 2.51
C LYS A 653 -17.42 23.11 1.38
N GLN A 654 -16.81 24.02 0.61
CA GLN A 654 -15.86 23.74 -0.47
C GLN A 654 -14.39 23.86 -0.03
N TRP A 655 -14.15 24.34 1.17
CA TRP A 655 -12.80 24.54 1.68
C TRP A 655 -12.30 23.31 2.46
N VAL A 656 -11.05 22.96 2.21
CA VAL A 656 -10.33 21.90 2.91
C VAL A 656 -9.03 22.49 3.43
N PHE A 657 -8.79 22.36 4.71
CA PHE A 657 -7.54 22.74 5.34
C PHE A 657 -6.90 21.49 5.94
N ILE A 658 -5.60 21.26 5.66
CA ILE A 658 -4.83 20.14 6.20
C ILE A 658 -3.53 20.68 6.76
N ALA A 659 -3.17 20.23 7.96
CA ALA A 659 -1.85 20.44 8.54
C ALA A 659 -1.28 19.10 8.97
N GLU A 660 -0.09 18.79 8.49
CA GLU A 660 0.62 17.54 8.75
C GLU A 660 1.94 17.81 9.44
N VAL A 661 2.28 16.96 10.38
CA VAL A 661 3.58 16.94 11.04
C VAL A 661 4.05 15.50 11.21
N GLN A 662 5.32 15.26 10.90
CA GLN A 662 6.00 14.01 11.16
C GLN A 662 7.36 14.34 11.77
N THR A 663 7.64 13.77 12.92
CA THR A 663 8.99 13.83 13.52
C THR A 663 9.96 12.98 12.70
N ARG A 664 11.26 13.17 12.91
CA ARG A 664 12.30 12.35 12.28
C ARG A 664 12.05 10.85 12.55
N TYR A 665 12.20 10.07 11.51
CA TYR A 665 12.17 8.62 11.58
C TYR A 665 13.58 8.09 11.35
N ASN A 666 14.17 7.47 12.39
CA ASN A 666 15.48 6.88 12.31
C ASN A 666 15.35 5.36 12.21
N GLU A 667 16.15 4.75 11.35
CA GLU A 667 16.15 3.32 11.09
C GLU A 667 17.56 2.75 11.10
N LEU A 668 17.72 1.57 11.68
CA LEU A 668 18.97 0.82 11.69
C LEU A 668 18.78 -0.45 10.90
N TRP A 669 19.72 -0.72 9.99
CA TRP A 669 19.83 -2.00 9.28
C TRP A 669 21.32 -2.33 9.10
N GLY A 670 21.74 -3.53 9.54
CA GLY A 670 23.15 -3.89 9.51
C GLY A 670 24.02 -2.92 10.31
N GLU A 671 24.96 -2.30 9.65
CA GLU A 671 25.82 -1.23 10.16
C GLU A 671 25.32 0.17 9.75
N THR A 672 24.23 0.28 8.99
CA THR A 672 23.73 1.56 8.47
C THR A 672 22.60 2.13 9.33
N LEU A 673 22.83 3.32 9.86
CA LEU A 673 21.84 4.15 10.54
C LEU A 673 21.38 5.27 9.61
N THR A 674 20.14 5.21 9.17
CA THR A 674 19.49 6.27 8.39
C THR A 674 18.71 7.19 9.32
N LYS A 675 18.98 8.50 9.25
CA LYS A 675 18.27 9.54 9.98
C LYS A 675 17.45 10.36 9.01
N GLY A 676 16.14 10.02 8.94
CA GLY A 676 15.20 10.70 8.04
C GLY A 676 14.93 12.14 8.46
N GLU A 677 14.31 12.91 7.57
CA GLU A 677 13.90 14.30 7.82
C GLU A 677 12.57 14.34 8.56
N ALA A 678 12.37 15.39 9.35
CA ALA A 678 11.04 15.74 9.84
C ALA A 678 10.23 16.36 8.68
N ASN A 679 9.07 15.78 8.39
CA ASN A 679 8.17 16.28 7.36
C ASN A 679 7.01 17.05 7.97
N HIS A 680 6.66 18.18 7.37
CA HIS A 680 5.49 18.97 7.73
C HIS A 680 4.98 19.76 6.54
N ALA A 681 3.65 19.84 6.44
CA ALA A 681 2.99 20.54 5.36
C ALA A 681 1.72 21.24 5.87
N ILE A 682 1.37 22.33 5.22
CA ILE A 682 0.10 23.04 5.40
C ILE A 682 -0.53 23.18 4.02
N SER A 683 -1.77 22.81 3.87
CA SER A 683 -2.48 22.98 2.61
C SER A 683 -3.86 23.61 2.80
N VAL A 684 -4.27 24.37 1.80
CA VAL A 684 -5.60 24.97 1.69
C VAL A 684 -6.14 24.64 0.30
N GLY A 685 -7.27 23.96 0.26
CA GLY A 685 -7.94 23.57 -0.96
C GLY A 685 -9.31 24.20 -1.11
N TYR A 686 -9.68 24.48 -2.36
CA TYR A 686 -11.03 24.89 -2.74
C TYR A 686 -11.56 23.92 -3.81
N ASN A 687 -12.58 23.14 -3.46
CA ASN A 687 -13.07 22.02 -4.24
C ASN A 687 -14.46 22.29 -4.82
N LYS A 688 -14.57 22.16 -6.15
CA LYS A 688 -15.83 22.17 -6.91
C LYS A 688 -16.05 20.76 -7.52
N GLU A 689 -17.25 20.50 -8.01
CA GLU A 689 -17.61 19.21 -8.59
C GLU A 689 -16.74 18.78 -9.77
N LYS A 690 -16.33 19.73 -10.62
CA LYS A 690 -15.56 19.47 -11.85
C LYS A 690 -14.09 19.87 -11.77
N TRP A 691 -13.69 20.63 -10.78
CA TRP A 691 -12.31 21.06 -10.59
C TRP A 691 -12.02 21.40 -9.13
N ALA A 692 -10.75 21.38 -8.78
CA ALA A 692 -10.26 21.88 -7.50
C ALA A 692 -8.91 22.56 -7.64
N LEU A 693 -8.63 23.44 -6.71
CA LEU A 693 -7.35 24.15 -6.60
C LEU A 693 -6.85 24.00 -5.16
N ASN A 694 -5.63 23.48 -4.99
CA ASN A 694 -4.99 23.34 -3.70
C ASN A 694 -3.66 24.08 -3.69
N LEU A 695 -3.44 24.85 -2.66
CA LEU A 695 -2.16 25.48 -2.36
C LEU A 695 -1.51 24.74 -1.20
N ILE A 696 -0.31 24.20 -1.42
CA ILE A 696 0.41 23.37 -0.45
C ILE A 696 1.74 24.05 -0.14
N MET A 697 1.99 24.33 1.11
CA MET A 697 3.30 24.77 1.60
C MET A 697 3.98 23.57 2.28
N ALA A 698 4.96 22.98 1.60
CA ALA A 698 5.78 21.92 2.15
C ALA A 698 6.97 22.51 2.93
N LEU A 699 7.29 21.90 4.05
CA LEU A 699 8.41 22.24 4.94
C LEU A 699 8.42 23.74 5.37
N PRO A 700 7.27 24.32 5.83
CA PRO A 700 7.19 25.74 6.19
C PRO A 700 8.17 26.16 7.29
N PHE A 701 8.52 25.27 8.21
CA PHE A 701 9.35 25.54 9.38
C PHE A 701 10.79 25.06 9.25
N SER A 702 11.15 24.33 8.19
CA SER A 702 12.51 23.82 7.97
C SER A 702 13.45 24.91 7.46
N LYS A 703 14.69 24.90 7.95
CA LYS A 703 15.79 25.74 7.43
C LYS A 703 16.33 25.20 6.11
N GLN A 704 16.36 23.89 5.97
CA GLN A 704 16.75 23.12 4.78
C GLN A 704 16.13 21.72 4.87
N TYR A 705 15.98 21.03 3.77
CA TYR A 705 15.73 19.59 3.76
C TYR A 705 17.05 18.86 3.90
N SER A 706 17.12 17.86 4.76
CA SER A 706 18.36 17.09 4.98
C SER A 706 18.07 15.60 5.20
N ASN A 707 18.97 14.78 4.70
CA ASN A 707 19.01 13.34 4.96
C ASN A 707 20.44 13.00 5.43
N GLU A 708 20.56 12.21 6.48
CA GLU A 708 21.83 11.80 7.07
C GLU A 708 21.88 10.28 7.16
N THR A 709 23.00 9.70 6.73
CA THR A 709 23.28 8.27 6.83
C THR A 709 24.63 8.07 7.48
N ASP A 710 24.65 7.29 8.57
CA ASP A 710 25.88 6.87 9.25
C ASP A 710 26.10 5.38 8.98
N ASN A 711 27.27 5.00 8.48
CA ASN A 711 27.73 3.62 8.49
C ASN A 711 28.63 3.43 9.72
N LEU A 712 28.24 2.49 10.58
CA LEU A 712 28.86 2.23 11.88
C LEU A 712 29.96 1.16 11.81
N SER A 713 30.49 0.88 10.64
CA SER A 713 31.58 -0.11 10.46
C SER A 713 32.80 0.24 11.31
N ARG A 714 33.35 -0.77 11.96
CA ARG A 714 34.60 -0.58 12.74
C ARG A 714 35.80 -0.28 11.85
N LEU A 715 35.81 -0.76 10.59
CA LEU A 715 36.97 -0.63 9.70
C LEU A 715 36.91 0.64 8.85
N ALA A 716 35.71 1.01 8.39
CA ALA A 716 35.54 2.17 7.52
C ALA A 716 34.22 2.87 7.82
N PRO A 717 34.06 3.47 9.04
CA PRO A 717 32.88 4.24 9.36
C PRO A 717 32.77 5.46 8.46
N ASN A 718 31.55 5.82 8.11
CA ASN A 718 31.30 7.06 7.41
C ASN A 718 30.00 7.74 7.85
N ARG A 719 29.96 9.04 7.67
CA ARG A 719 28.78 9.87 7.85
C ARG A 719 28.55 10.68 6.59
N GLN A 720 27.41 10.48 5.97
CA GLN A 720 27.00 11.23 4.81
C GLN A 720 25.83 12.13 5.16
N LEU A 721 25.95 13.42 4.86
CA LEU A 721 24.92 14.42 5.01
C LEU A 721 24.58 14.99 3.64
N ALA A 722 23.35 14.79 3.18
CA ALA A 722 22.82 15.37 1.96
C ALA A 722 21.74 16.40 2.31
N PHE A 723 21.80 17.60 1.76
CA PHE A 723 20.83 18.64 2.04
C PHE A 723 20.58 19.57 0.86
N SER A 724 19.38 20.13 0.84
CA SER A 724 18.95 21.08 -0.19
C SER A 724 18.28 22.29 0.45
N LYS A 725 18.80 23.48 0.14
CA LYS A 725 18.15 24.73 0.51
C LYS A 725 16.99 25.07 -0.39
N SER A 726 16.95 24.54 -1.62
CA SER A 726 15.83 24.73 -2.56
C SER A 726 14.56 23.97 -2.16
N LEU A 727 14.70 22.89 -1.38
CA LEU A 727 13.58 22.10 -0.85
C LEU A 727 13.00 22.62 0.47
N ARG A 728 13.24 23.85 0.85
CA ARG A 728 12.62 24.49 2.02
C ARG A 728 11.47 25.39 1.59
N ARG A 729 10.37 25.38 2.38
CA ARG A 729 9.23 26.29 2.18
C ARG A 729 8.72 26.27 0.73
N ILE A 730 8.62 25.07 0.16
CA ILE A 730 8.16 24.93 -1.22
C ILE A 730 6.68 25.24 -1.25
N LEU A 731 6.31 26.18 -2.11
CA LEU A 731 4.92 26.45 -2.42
C LEU A 731 4.53 25.69 -3.69
N LEU A 732 3.60 24.75 -3.57
CA LEU A 732 3.09 23.92 -4.66
C LEU A 732 1.65 24.35 -4.97
N LEU A 733 1.32 24.41 -6.25
CA LEU A 733 -0.04 24.57 -6.74
C LEU A 733 -0.49 23.25 -7.37
N ASN A 734 -1.57 22.70 -6.84
CA ASN A 734 -2.22 21.54 -7.42
C ASN A 734 -3.56 21.96 -8.04
N PHE A 735 -3.73 21.68 -9.32
CA PHE A 735 -4.97 21.87 -10.06
C PHE A 735 -5.49 20.51 -10.53
N THR A 736 -6.72 20.18 -10.15
CA THR A 736 -7.41 18.99 -10.63
C THR A 736 -8.64 19.35 -11.43
N PHE A 737 -8.90 18.59 -12.48
CA PHE A 737 -10.15 18.71 -13.23
C PHE A 737 -10.71 17.32 -13.58
N ASN A 738 -12.04 17.28 -13.77
CA ASN A 738 -12.76 16.05 -14.04
C ASN A 738 -13.95 16.32 -14.99
N LEU A 739 -13.81 15.91 -16.23
CA LEU A 739 -14.80 16.07 -17.27
C LEU A 739 -15.52 14.76 -17.54
N ASN A 740 -16.81 14.71 -17.30
CA ASN A 740 -17.60 13.48 -17.36
C ASN A 740 -18.76 13.58 -18.34
N TYR A 741 -19.10 12.46 -18.95
CA TYR A 741 -20.31 12.30 -19.75
C TYR A 741 -20.92 10.90 -19.58
N GLY A 742 -22.25 10.78 -19.70
CA GLY A 742 -22.99 9.49 -19.68
C GLY A 742 -23.60 9.08 -18.32
N LYS A 743 -24.30 7.91 -18.25
CA LYS A 743 -25.03 7.37 -17.08
C LYS A 743 -24.39 6.05 -16.55
N GLY A 744 -24.42 5.78 -15.23
CA GLY A 744 -23.52 4.85 -14.52
C GLY A 744 -23.86 3.36 -14.39
N LYS A 745 -22.84 2.46 -14.27
CA LYS A 745 -22.87 1.03 -13.84
C LYS A 745 -21.56 0.57 -13.19
N SER A 746 -21.59 -0.63 -12.52
CA SER A 746 -20.43 -1.19 -11.80
C SER A 746 -19.34 -1.75 -12.71
N SER A 747 -18.07 -1.60 -12.32
CA SER A 747 -16.90 -2.15 -13.01
C SER A 747 -16.50 -3.55 -12.49
N ILE A 748 -15.58 -4.19 -13.22
CA ILE A 748 -15.04 -5.53 -12.93
C ILE A 748 -14.04 -5.45 -11.78
N ASN A 749 -14.08 -6.42 -10.85
CA ASN A 749 -13.10 -6.58 -9.78
C ASN A 749 -12.11 -7.68 -10.16
N LYS A 750 -10.86 -7.32 -10.39
CA LYS A 750 -9.74 -8.26 -10.51
C LYS A 750 -9.24 -8.63 -9.11
N ARG A 751 -9.03 -9.91 -8.80
CA ARG A 751 -8.66 -10.35 -7.45
C ARG A 751 -7.21 -10.79 -7.29
N ILE A 752 -6.47 -10.93 -8.40
CA ILE A 752 -5.05 -11.26 -8.43
C ILE A 752 -4.32 -10.20 -9.22
N SER A 753 -3.10 -9.86 -8.84
CA SER A 753 -2.24 -9.00 -9.64
C SER A 753 -0.79 -9.11 -9.15
N ASN A 754 0.13 -9.05 -10.08
CA ASN A 754 1.56 -9.16 -9.87
C ASN A 754 2.31 -8.07 -10.64
N SER A 755 3.55 -7.81 -10.27
CA SER A 755 4.44 -6.91 -10.99
C SER A 755 5.89 -7.27 -10.70
N ASP A 756 6.79 -6.92 -11.63
CA ASP A 756 8.24 -6.99 -11.46
C ASP A 756 8.83 -5.61 -11.77
N ASN A 757 9.58 -5.04 -10.85
CA ASN A 757 10.22 -3.72 -10.97
C ASN A 757 11.72 -3.76 -10.59
N ASP A 758 12.28 -4.95 -10.28
CA ASP A 758 13.70 -5.10 -9.95
C ASP A 758 14.53 -5.12 -11.24
N THR A 759 15.37 -4.13 -11.46
CA THR A 759 16.24 -4.02 -12.65
C THR A 759 17.34 -5.07 -12.67
N GLY A 760 17.76 -5.59 -11.52
CA GLY A 760 18.86 -6.54 -11.37
C GLY A 760 20.25 -5.96 -11.59
N ILE A 761 20.40 -4.64 -11.73
CA ILE A 761 21.68 -3.97 -11.91
C ILE A 761 22.31 -3.64 -10.55
N MET A 762 23.61 -3.98 -10.39
CA MET A 762 24.42 -3.50 -9.27
C MET A 762 25.09 -2.18 -9.64
N HIS A 763 24.94 -1.19 -8.78
CA HIS A 763 25.65 0.09 -8.89
C HIS A 763 26.84 0.13 -7.93
N GLY A 764 27.91 0.82 -8.31
CA GLY A 764 29.11 1.01 -7.49
C GLY A 764 28.90 1.84 -6.22
N ARG A 765 27.64 2.15 -5.89
CA ARG A 765 27.27 2.82 -4.63
C ARG A 765 25.82 2.51 -4.26
#